data_2814529d3be5509e250fed1a8c937a7d
#
_entry.id   2814529d3be5509e250fed1a8c937a7d
#
_cell.length_a   1.000
_cell.length_b   1.000
_cell.length_c   1.000
_cell.angle_alpha   90.00
_cell.angle_beta   90.00
_cell.angle_gamma   90.00
#
_symmetry.space_group_name_H-M   'P 1'
#
loop_
_entity.id
_entity.type
_entity.pdbx_description
1 polymer ?
#
loop_
_entity_poly.entity_id
_entity_poly.type
_entity_poly.pdbx_seq_one_letter_code
_entity_poly.pdbx_strand_id
1 'polypeptide(L)'
;GQLPGDTYGLWNYYGGQSNNYSVSSNKQFRVSGTGSADIGDHAIQVGFEFEQRRDAGYAIAPVGLWLRARQLANFHNRELNTDNPSYFSEDGITYVNYGNLVGADQFEFDYNLRESLGLDVNGTDFINVDALNPDELSVSMFGADDLLNQGNNIVTYYGYDPYGNKLSGRRPTIDDFFSEEYSLTDGKSFKTRRIGAFEPTYISGYVMDKFAFDDLIFNVGLRIDRYDANQYVPIDPFVISEAYTAGEVNFDKFGVNKPNNIGEDFVVYVDNIEQPSAITGYRNGNDWYNASGALVTDPFTSVASGGQVKPFLKVDPKAEMTSKSFKEYEPVVNFMPRIAFSFPISDEALFFAHYDVLTQRPTESNRFNPVDYLFLNTNRNVLLNNPNLKPERTVDYALGFQQVLSKTSSLKVEAFYRELRNMIQVRSFIGAYPATYKAFDNLDFGTVKGLTLSYDLRPTGNLWLKSSYTLQFADGTGSTTQTQLALINAGLPNLRTVNPVNYDQRHRIVTTVDYRYGSGADYNGPVWFNKPIFENTGINFIANLGSGTPYTPQVIATPITGEVSPTTEGSINGARLPWQFNVDANIDRNFNIELKGKDGKKKAANLNVYLWVNNLLNTMNISGVYRFTGTPDDDGFLAAAQYQSQIESQNSPDSFRNYYSMYVNNPYNLGAPRQIRLGLRFDF
;
A
#
# COMPACT_ATOMS: atom_id res chain seq x y z
N GLY A 1 -18.20 2.50 -28.87
CA GLY A 1 -17.06 2.92 -28.05
C GLY A 1 -17.28 4.36 -27.60
N GLN A 2 -17.08 4.61 -26.33
CA GLN A 2 -17.15 5.97 -25.81
C GLN A 2 -15.84 6.69 -26.18
N LEU A 3 -15.98 7.89 -26.69
CA LEU A 3 -14.85 8.81 -26.87
C LEU A 3 -14.35 9.27 -25.52
N PRO A 4 -13.06 9.63 -25.40
CA PRO A 4 -12.51 10.15 -24.16
C PRO A 4 -13.27 11.41 -23.73
N GLY A 5 -14.22 11.26 -22.80
CA GLY A 5 -15.06 12.37 -22.30
C GLY A 5 -14.24 13.49 -21.67
N ASP A 6 -13.06 13.16 -21.16
CA ASP A 6 -12.18 14.11 -20.47
C ASP A 6 -11.31 14.96 -21.41
N THR A 7 -11.37 14.77 -22.73
CA THR A 7 -10.57 15.55 -23.69
C THR A 7 -10.84 17.06 -23.57
N TYR A 8 -12.10 17.44 -23.36
CA TYR A 8 -12.49 18.84 -23.13
C TYR A 8 -12.43 19.25 -21.65
N GLY A 9 -12.18 18.29 -20.77
CA GLY A 9 -12.08 18.50 -19.34
C GLY A 9 -10.69 18.87 -18.83
N LEU A 10 -9.73 19.10 -19.69
CA LEU A 10 -8.33 19.39 -19.33
C LEU A 10 -8.17 20.51 -18.29
N TRP A 11 -9.08 21.47 -18.27
CA TRP A 11 -9.08 22.64 -17.39
C TRP A 11 -10.21 22.66 -16.35
N ASN A 12 -11.03 21.61 -16.28
CA ASN A 12 -12.26 21.60 -15.46
C ASN A 12 -12.01 21.56 -13.94
N TYR A 13 -10.80 21.24 -13.51
CA TYR A 13 -10.49 21.07 -12.09
C TYR A 13 -9.70 22.22 -11.47
N TYR A 14 -9.60 23.34 -12.17
CA TYR A 14 -8.96 24.52 -11.60
C TYR A 14 -9.85 25.11 -10.50
N GLY A 15 -9.37 25.02 -9.26
CA GLY A 15 -10.09 25.55 -8.11
C GLY A 15 -11.20 24.65 -7.57
N GLY A 16 -11.21 23.36 -7.92
CA GLY A 16 -12.12 22.38 -7.29
C GLY A 16 -11.91 22.36 -5.78
N GLN A 17 -12.98 22.60 -5.00
CA GLN A 17 -12.91 22.54 -3.55
C GLN A 17 -12.88 21.07 -3.08
N SER A 18 -11.97 20.76 -2.17
CA SER A 18 -12.03 19.50 -1.42
C SER A 18 -13.04 19.64 -0.30
N ASN A 19 -14.05 18.77 -0.30
CA ASN A 19 -15.07 18.72 0.74
C ASN A 19 -14.78 17.63 1.79
N ASN A 20 -13.58 17.04 1.82
CA ASN A 20 -13.22 16.03 2.77
C ASN A 20 -12.54 16.65 4.00
N TYR A 21 -12.91 16.16 5.17
CA TYR A 21 -12.21 16.45 6.41
C TYR A 21 -11.56 15.19 6.93
N SER A 22 -10.29 15.25 7.33
CA SER A 22 -9.58 14.13 7.91
C SER A 22 -8.61 14.57 8.99
N VAL A 23 -8.46 13.72 9.99
CA VAL A 23 -7.48 13.86 11.07
C VAL A 23 -6.71 12.57 11.20
N SER A 24 -5.39 12.64 11.30
CA SER A 24 -4.54 11.50 11.61
C SER A 24 -3.66 11.81 12.83
N SER A 25 -3.41 10.80 13.65
CA SER A 25 -2.58 10.90 14.85
C SER A 25 -1.70 9.66 14.93
N ASN A 26 -0.45 9.79 14.47
CA ASN A 26 0.52 8.70 14.48
C ASN A 26 1.56 8.97 15.57
N LYS A 27 1.77 7.99 16.44
CA LYS A 27 2.75 8.05 17.52
C LYS A 27 3.63 6.81 17.49
N GLN A 28 4.90 6.98 17.78
CA GLN A 28 5.86 5.89 17.88
C GLN A 28 6.67 6.05 19.16
N PHE A 29 6.77 4.97 19.90
CA PHE A 29 7.67 4.84 21.04
C PHE A 29 8.68 3.74 20.72
N ARG A 30 9.96 4.05 20.84
CA ARG A 30 11.05 3.12 20.58
C ARG A 30 12.11 3.21 21.67
N VAL A 31 12.52 2.08 22.17
CA VAL A 31 13.66 1.93 23.08
C VAL A 31 14.62 0.90 22.47
N SER A 32 15.89 1.23 22.40
CA SER A 32 16.93 0.30 21.97
C SER A 32 18.13 0.40 22.88
N GLY A 33 18.79 -0.70 23.11
CA GLY A 33 20.03 -0.80 23.86
C GLY A 33 21.02 -1.69 23.14
N THR A 34 22.29 -1.30 23.16
CA THR A 34 23.38 -2.09 22.59
C THR A 34 24.52 -2.17 23.60
N GLY A 35 25.16 -3.32 23.69
CA GLY A 35 26.35 -3.53 24.47
C GLY A 35 27.41 -4.26 23.65
N SER A 36 28.66 -3.96 23.84
CA SER A 36 29.78 -4.65 23.21
C SER A 36 30.87 -4.97 24.22
N ALA A 37 31.54 -6.10 24.02
CA ALA A 37 32.66 -6.53 24.83
C ALA A 37 33.68 -7.26 23.96
N ASP A 38 34.95 -6.91 24.17
CA ASP A 38 36.08 -7.62 23.56
C ASP A 38 36.60 -8.67 24.58
N ILE A 39 36.58 -9.94 24.21
CA ILE A 39 37.00 -11.08 25.07
C ILE A 39 37.98 -11.94 24.26
N GLY A 40 39.27 -11.78 24.52
CA GLY A 40 40.30 -12.41 23.69
C GLY A 40 40.22 -11.94 22.25
N ASP A 41 40.08 -12.89 21.31
CA ASP A 41 40.01 -12.60 19.89
C ASP A 41 38.54 -12.37 19.39
N HIS A 42 37.57 -12.31 20.31
CA HIS A 42 36.17 -12.15 20.06
C HIS A 42 35.69 -10.72 20.36
N ALA A 43 34.99 -10.07 19.42
CA ALA A 43 34.31 -8.82 19.64
C ALA A 43 32.79 -9.08 19.58
N ILE A 44 32.22 -9.33 20.77
CA ILE A 44 30.82 -9.70 20.93
C ILE A 44 29.96 -8.45 21.03
N GLN A 45 28.90 -8.38 20.26
CA GLN A 45 27.88 -7.35 20.33
C GLN A 45 26.51 -7.96 20.60
N VAL A 46 25.80 -7.40 21.56
CA VAL A 46 24.41 -7.76 21.86
C VAL A 46 23.54 -6.53 21.78
N GLY A 47 22.29 -6.70 21.41
CA GLY A 47 21.35 -5.61 21.39
C GLY A 47 19.91 -6.06 21.49
N PHE A 48 19.08 -5.13 21.93
CA PHE A 48 17.65 -5.31 21.94
C PHE A 48 16.96 -4.06 21.42
N GLU A 49 15.73 -4.22 20.94
CA GLU A 49 14.87 -3.14 20.50
C GLU A 49 13.42 -3.47 20.84
N PHE A 50 12.71 -2.48 21.39
CA PHE A 50 11.28 -2.48 21.56
C PHE A 50 10.69 -1.30 20.83
N GLU A 51 9.67 -1.52 20.00
CA GLU A 51 8.93 -0.45 19.31
C GLU A 51 7.44 -0.73 19.43
N GLN A 52 6.70 0.31 19.76
CA GLN A 52 5.24 0.34 19.69
C GLN A 52 4.80 1.56 18.89
N ARG A 53 3.91 1.35 17.94
CA ARG A 53 3.24 2.41 17.20
C ARG A 53 1.80 2.53 17.68
N ARG A 54 1.23 3.71 17.51
CA ARG A 54 -0.18 3.96 17.70
C ARG A 54 -0.66 4.87 16.60
N ASP A 55 -1.39 4.30 15.66
CA ASP A 55 -1.96 5.00 14.51
C ASP A 55 -3.47 5.12 14.73
N ALA A 56 -3.99 6.34 14.63
CA ALA A 56 -5.41 6.65 14.74
C ALA A 56 -5.81 7.65 13.66
N GLY A 57 -7.02 7.52 13.14
CA GLY A 57 -7.51 8.38 12.07
C GLY A 57 -9.03 8.50 12.07
N TYR A 58 -9.50 9.63 11.58
CA TYR A 58 -10.90 9.90 11.30
C TYR A 58 -11.00 10.66 9.98
N ALA A 59 -11.93 10.28 9.14
CA ALA A 59 -12.24 10.99 7.90
C ALA A 59 -13.75 10.99 7.68
N ILE A 60 -14.26 12.09 7.11
CA ILE A 60 -15.67 12.28 6.80
C ILE A 60 -15.81 12.95 5.43
N ALA A 61 -16.84 12.54 4.67
CA ALA A 61 -17.26 13.14 3.42
C ALA A 61 -18.55 13.99 3.64
N PRO A 62 -18.44 15.31 3.89
CA PRO A 62 -19.61 16.14 4.25
C PRO A 62 -20.74 16.12 3.24
N VAL A 63 -20.41 16.04 1.94
CA VAL A 63 -21.44 15.91 0.88
C VAL A 63 -22.24 14.62 1.04
N GLY A 64 -21.57 13.52 1.44
CA GLY A 64 -22.21 12.25 1.74
C GLY A 64 -23.21 12.36 2.91
N LEU A 65 -22.86 13.14 3.95
CA LEU A 65 -23.75 13.40 5.08
C LEU A 65 -25.06 14.06 4.65
N TRP A 66 -24.97 15.10 3.79
CA TRP A 66 -26.15 15.81 3.32
C TRP A 66 -27.09 14.90 2.52
N LEU A 67 -26.51 14.12 1.61
CA LEU A 67 -27.26 13.12 0.86
C LEU A 67 -27.91 12.08 1.79
N ARG A 68 -27.19 11.64 2.81
CA ARG A 68 -27.68 10.66 3.78
C ARG A 68 -28.80 11.24 4.62
N ALA A 69 -28.68 12.48 5.08
CA ALA A 69 -29.74 13.19 5.81
C ALA A 69 -31.04 13.23 5.02
N ARG A 70 -30.98 13.58 3.72
CA ARG A 70 -32.17 13.54 2.83
C ARG A 70 -32.78 12.15 2.67
N GLN A 71 -31.95 11.09 2.72
CA GLN A 71 -32.43 9.72 2.59
C GLN A 71 -33.13 9.23 3.86
N LEU A 72 -32.59 9.62 5.02
CA LEU A 72 -33.03 9.11 6.31
C LEU A 72 -34.20 9.93 6.91
N ALA A 73 -34.19 11.27 6.71
CA ALA A 73 -35.28 12.11 7.14
C ALA A 73 -36.59 11.71 6.47
N ASN A 74 -37.65 11.63 7.23
CA ASN A 74 -39.01 11.26 6.77
C ASN A 74 -39.11 9.83 6.19
N PHE A 75 -38.13 8.95 6.38
CA PHE A 75 -38.17 7.61 5.78
C PHE A 75 -39.41 6.83 6.22
N HIS A 76 -39.74 6.84 7.50
CA HIS A 76 -40.93 6.19 8.05
C HIS A 76 -42.27 6.77 7.55
N ASN A 77 -42.25 7.97 6.97
CA ASN A 77 -43.41 8.60 6.34
C ASN A 77 -43.61 8.21 4.89
N ARG A 78 -42.65 7.53 4.27
CA ARG A 78 -42.73 7.11 2.86
C ARG A 78 -43.33 5.73 2.68
N GLU A 79 -43.35 4.93 3.72
CA GLU A 79 -43.95 3.61 3.68
C GLU A 79 -45.46 3.70 3.81
N LEU A 80 -46.15 3.04 2.87
CA LEU A 80 -47.62 2.99 2.90
C LEU A 80 -48.08 1.83 3.78
N ASN A 81 -49.05 2.11 4.64
CA ASN A 81 -49.72 1.08 5.43
C ASN A 81 -50.70 0.31 4.52
N THR A 82 -50.18 -0.70 3.83
CA THR A 82 -50.99 -1.53 2.93
C THR A 82 -52.00 -2.42 3.63
N ASP A 83 -51.80 -2.65 4.94
CA ASP A 83 -52.67 -3.51 5.75
C ASP A 83 -53.97 -2.82 6.23
N ASN A 84 -53.95 -1.46 6.23
CA ASN A 84 -55.12 -0.67 6.68
C ASN A 84 -55.47 0.42 5.65
N PRO A 85 -55.93 0.07 4.46
CA PRO A 85 -56.37 1.06 3.47
C PRO A 85 -57.68 1.74 3.92
N SER A 86 -57.74 3.05 3.72
CA SER A 86 -59.02 3.80 3.79
C SER A 86 -59.56 4.03 2.40
N TYR A 87 -60.89 4.02 2.27
CA TYR A 87 -61.59 4.21 1.01
C TYR A 87 -62.41 5.48 1.06
N PHE A 88 -62.32 6.31 0.04
CA PHE A 88 -63.22 7.46 -0.14
C PHE A 88 -63.74 7.50 -1.58
N SER A 89 -64.91 8.08 -1.75
CA SER A 89 -65.54 8.14 -3.08
C SER A 89 -65.73 9.61 -3.49
N GLU A 90 -65.26 9.94 -4.67
CA GLU A 90 -65.39 11.25 -5.28
C GLU A 90 -65.77 11.07 -6.77
N ASP A 91 -66.77 11.79 -7.21
CA ASP A 91 -67.33 11.72 -8.59
C ASP A 91 -67.72 10.29 -9.06
N GLY A 92 -68.15 9.45 -8.12
CA GLY A 92 -68.55 8.07 -8.40
C GLY A 92 -67.37 7.09 -8.57
N ILE A 93 -66.14 7.56 -8.36
CA ILE A 93 -64.93 6.75 -8.38
C ILE A 93 -64.47 6.50 -6.93
N THR A 94 -64.20 5.25 -6.59
CA THR A 94 -63.68 4.90 -5.27
C THR A 94 -62.15 4.94 -5.32
N TYR A 95 -61.56 5.77 -4.47
CA TYR A 95 -60.13 5.88 -4.27
C TYR A 95 -59.71 5.13 -3.03
N VAL A 96 -58.51 4.53 -3.08
CA VAL A 96 -57.86 3.89 -1.97
C VAL A 96 -56.77 4.82 -1.45
N ASN A 97 -56.85 5.18 -0.17
CA ASN A 97 -55.78 5.93 0.49
C ASN A 97 -55.12 5.01 1.51
N TYR A 98 -53.84 4.81 1.32
CA TYR A 98 -52.99 4.12 2.26
C TYR A 98 -52.35 5.16 3.19
N GLY A 99 -52.67 5.12 4.46
CA GLY A 99 -51.96 5.91 5.48
C GLY A 99 -50.49 5.55 5.53
N ASN A 100 -49.68 6.41 6.06
CA ASN A 100 -48.25 6.09 6.27
C ASN A 100 -48.06 5.20 7.50
N LEU A 101 -47.10 4.27 7.45
CA LEU A 101 -46.60 3.57 8.61
C LEU A 101 -45.77 4.55 9.45
N VAL A 102 -46.07 4.66 10.71
CA VAL A 102 -45.37 5.55 11.64
C VAL A 102 -44.58 4.71 12.64
N GLY A 103 -43.30 4.99 12.79
CA GLY A 103 -42.46 4.43 13.86
C GLY A 103 -41.87 3.03 13.64
N ALA A 104 -42.24 2.29 12.54
CA ALA A 104 -41.73 0.93 12.34
C ALA A 104 -40.25 0.92 11.91
N ASP A 105 -39.82 1.78 10.97
CA ASP A 105 -38.47 1.82 10.43
C ASP A 105 -37.86 3.24 10.46
N GLN A 106 -38.16 3.97 11.53
CA GLN A 106 -37.59 5.29 11.75
C GLN A 106 -36.11 5.18 12.09
N PHE A 107 -35.29 5.85 11.28
CA PHE A 107 -33.86 5.96 11.53
C PHE A 107 -33.54 6.89 12.69
N GLU A 108 -32.43 6.64 13.37
CA GLU A 108 -31.94 7.44 14.49
C GLU A 108 -31.77 8.92 14.11
N PHE A 109 -31.28 9.18 12.89
CA PHE A 109 -31.18 10.53 12.37
C PHE A 109 -32.52 11.28 12.35
N ASP A 110 -33.59 10.67 11.85
CA ASP A 110 -34.90 11.32 11.76
C ASP A 110 -35.46 11.60 13.16
N TYR A 111 -35.33 10.64 14.08
CA TYR A 111 -35.72 10.80 15.48
C TYR A 111 -35.03 11.99 16.14
N ASN A 112 -33.68 12.01 16.10
CA ASN A 112 -32.88 13.06 16.70
C ASN A 112 -33.10 14.43 16.04
N LEU A 113 -33.34 14.45 14.72
CA LEU A 113 -33.66 15.68 14.01
C LEU A 113 -35.01 16.25 14.43
N ARG A 114 -36.04 15.40 14.55
CA ARG A 114 -37.38 15.83 15.05
C ARG A 114 -37.29 16.36 16.46
N GLU A 115 -36.57 15.67 17.35
CA GLU A 115 -36.36 16.13 18.70
C GLU A 115 -35.67 17.51 18.73
N SER A 116 -34.62 17.71 17.95
CA SER A 116 -33.88 18.99 17.89
C SER A 116 -34.74 20.15 17.34
N LEU A 117 -35.67 19.84 16.45
CA LEU A 117 -36.61 20.83 15.87
C LEU A 117 -37.86 21.05 16.74
N GLY A 118 -38.00 20.32 17.85
CA GLY A 118 -39.18 20.39 18.75
C GLY A 118 -40.45 19.82 18.10
N LEU A 119 -40.33 18.94 17.11
CA LEU A 119 -41.42 18.23 16.47
C LEU A 119 -41.76 16.94 17.25
N ASP A 120 -42.98 16.40 17.03
CA ASP A 120 -43.30 15.08 17.51
C ASP A 120 -42.33 14.05 16.89
N VAL A 121 -41.56 13.37 17.74
CA VAL A 121 -40.55 12.40 17.33
C VAL A 121 -41.14 11.22 16.54
N ASN A 122 -42.40 10.85 16.83
CA ASN A 122 -43.13 9.83 16.09
C ASN A 122 -44.14 10.42 15.09
N GLY A 123 -44.05 11.74 14.82
CA GLY A 123 -44.96 12.44 13.93
C GLY A 123 -44.68 12.20 12.46
N THR A 124 -45.61 12.67 11.63
CA THR A 124 -45.54 12.55 10.15
C THR A 124 -45.29 13.88 9.45
N ASP A 125 -44.99 14.95 10.21
CA ASP A 125 -44.61 16.23 9.62
C ASP A 125 -43.41 16.11 8.73
N PHE A 126 -43.52 16.58 7.49
CA PHE A 126 -42.40 16.46 6.54
C PHE A 126 -41.32 17.50 6.82
N ILE A 127 -40.10 17.03 7.01
CA ILE A 127 -38.91 17.85 7.22
C ILE A 127 -38.21 18.06 5.88
N ASN A 128 -38.12 19.32 5.43
CA ASN A 128 -37.28 19.66 4.27
C ASN A 128 -35.84 19.93 4.74
N VAL A 129 -34.97 18.92 4.67
CA VAL A 129 -33.56 19.01 5.09
C VAL A 129 -32.82 20.16 4.39
N ASP A 130 -33.15 20.46 3.13
CA ASP A 130 -32.48 21.52 2.36
C ASP A 130 -32.85 22.93 2.80
N ALA A 131 -33.92 23.08 3.56
CA ALA A 131 -34.37 24.36 4.09
C ALA A 131 -33.77 24.63 5.50
N LEU A 132 -33.09 23.65 6.13
CA LEU A 132 -32.49 23.78 7.44
C LEU A 132 -31.17 24.57 7.36
N ASN A 133 -30.87 25.30 8.42
CA ASN A 133 -29.57 25.87 8.59
C ASN A 133 -28.55 24.74 8.88
N PRO A 134 -27.41 24.69 8.18
CA PRO A 134 -26.36 23.70 8.48
C PRO A 134 -25.93 23.63 9.96
N ASP A 135 -26.01 24.72 10.70
CA ASP A 135 -25.70 24.78 12.13
C ASP A 135 -26.73 24.04 13.02
N GLU A 136 -27.92 23.74 12.48
CA GLU A 136 -28.94 22.93 13.16
C GLU A 136 -28.70 21.42 13.01
N LEU A 137 -27.72 21.02 12.17
CA LEU A 137 -27.38 19.64 11.90
C LEU A 137 -26.06 19.26 12.60
N SER A 138 -26.01 18.05 13.14
CA SER A 138 -24.81 17.48 13.74
C SER A 138 -24.58 16.06 13.26
N VAL A 139 -23.33 15.66 13.11
CA VAL A 139 -22.98 14.26 12.83
C VAL A 139 -23.44 13.32 13.93
N SER A 140 -23.57 13.79 15.17
CA SER A 140 -24.08 13.02 16.32
C SER A 140 -25.57 12.70 16.26
N MET A 141 -26.32 13.29 15.33
CA MET A 141 -27.72 12.93 15.09
C MET A 141 -27.87 11.59 14.37
N PHE A 142 -26.83 11.15 13.62
CA PHE A 142 -26.87 9.88 12.89
C PHE A 142 -26.52 8.71 13.80
N GLY A 143 -27.16 7.57 13.58
CA GLY A 143 -26.70 6.31 14.13
C GLY A 143 -25.35 5.89 13.53
N ALA A 144 -24.56 5.12 14.26
CA ALA A 144 -23.28 4.63 13.76
C ALA A 144 -23.45 3.82 12.44
N ASP A 145 -24.47 2.97 12.38
CA ASP A 145 -24.78 2.19 11.17
C ASP A 145 -25.29 3.07 10.01
N ASP A 146 -25.95 4.20 10.31
CA ASP A 146 -26.33 5.19 9.30
C ASP A 146 -25.11 5.80 8.61
N LEU A 147 -24.06 6.11 9.37
CA LEU A 147 -22.80 6.67 8.88
C LEU A 147 -21.98 5.63 8.11
N LEU A 148 -22.06 4.36 8.48
CA LEU A 148 -21.42 3.25 7.76
C LEU A 148 -22.15 2.88 6.46
N ASN A 149 -23.43 3.26 6.32
CA ASN A 149 -24.21 3.23 5.08
C ASN A 149 -24.04 1.92 4.28
N GLN A 150 -24.18 0.78 4.93
CA GLN A 150 -24.07 -0.55 4.34
C GLN A 150 -22.74 -0.80 3.58
N GLY A 151 -21.66 -0.20 4.06
CA GLY A 151 -20.33 -0.32 3.48
C GLY A 151 -19.95 0.79 2.49
N ASN A 152 -20.90 1.64 2.08
CA ASN A 152 -20.60 2.89 1.38
C ASN A 152 -20.34 4.01 2.40
N ASN A 153 -19.27 3.86 3.14
CA ASN A 153 -18.97 4.59 4.37
C ASN A 153 -18.87 6.10 4.12
N ILE A 154 -19.66 6.89 4.85
CA ILE A 154 -19.56 8.35 4.91
C ILE A 154 -18.43 8.76 5.86
N VAL A 155 -18.19 7.97 6.89
CA VAL A 155 -17.08 8.13 7.84
C VAL A 155 -16.15 6.93 7.80
N THR A 156 -14.86 7.19 7.97
CA THR A 156 -13.83 6.15 8.17
C THR A 156 -13.05 6.51 9.42
N TYR A 157 -12.91 5.57 10.36
CA TYR A 157 -12.28 5.87 11.64
C TYR A 157 -11.60 4.64 12.26
N TYR A 158 -10.62 4.91 13.09
CA TYR A 158 -9.96 3.97 14.01
C TYR A 158 -9.23 4.77 15.10
N GLY A 159 -9.38 4.35 16.36
CA GLY A 159 -8.94 5.15 17.51
C GLY A 159 -9.78 6.42 17.74
N TYR A 160 -10.89 6.53 17.01
CA TYR A 160 -11.95 7.52 17.15
C TYR A 160 -13.31 6.79 17.17
N ASP A 161 -14.35 7.46 17.64
CA ASP A 161 -15.73 7.01 17.46
C ASP A 161 -16.29 7.43 16.08
N PRO A 162 -17.49 6.97 15.68
CA PRO A 162 -18.10 7.37 14.41
C PRO A 162 -18.32 8.87 14.25
N TYR A 163 -18.33 9.61 15.33
CA TYR A 163 -18.61 11.05 15.38
C TYR A 163 -17.35 11.92 15.36
N GLY A 164 -16.18 11.32 15.35
CA GLY A 164 -14.88 12.01 15.31
C GLY A 164 -14.29 12.35 16.68
N ASN A 165 -14.85 11.83 17.79
CA ASN A 165 -14.26 12.00 19.10
C ASN A 165 -13.13 10.99 19.31
N LYS A 166 -11.97 11.45 19.76
CA LYS A 166 -10.82 10.58 20.02
C LYS A 166 -11.11 9.65 21.20
N LEU A 167 -10.93 8.35 20.98
CA LEU A 167 -11.10 7.37 22.04
C LEU A 167 -9.97 7.48 23.07
N SER A 168 -10.34 7.53 24.35
CA SER A 168 -9.44 7.55 25.50
C SER A 168 -9.72 6.38 26.42
N GLY A 169 -8.74 6.00 27.24
CA GLY A 169 -8.89 4.89 28.19
C GLY A 169 -8.55 3.53 27.57
N ARG A 170 -9.32 2.50 27.91
CA ARG A 170 -9.13 1.14 27.40
C ARG A 170 -9.28 1.09 25.88
N ARG A 171 -8.39 0.38 25.22
CA ARG A 171 -8.52 0.09 23.79
C ARG A 171 -9.79 -0.73 23.55
N PRO A 172 -10.66 -0.32 22.62
CA PRO A 172 -11.82 -1.14 22.24
C PRO A 172 -11.39 -2.51 21.71
N THR A 173 -12.17 -3.52 22.10
CA THR A 173 -12.08 -4.88 21.60
C THR A 173 -13.05 -5.07 20.43
N ILE A 174 -13.01 -6.25 19.81
CA ILE A 174 -14.00 -6.59 18.77
C ILE A 174 -15.43 -6.70 19.35
N ASP A 175 -15.57 -7.07 20.62
CA ASP A 175 -16.87 -7.08 21.29
C ASP A 175 -17.46 -5.69 21.41
N ASP A 176 -16.63 -4.66 21.66
CA ASP A 176 -17.10 -3.27 21.71
C ASP A 176 -17.67 -2.80 20.36
N PHE A 177 -17.16 -3.31 19.23
CA PHE A 177 -17.70 -3.00 17.89
C PHE A 177 -19.11 -3.57 17.68
N PHE A 178 -19.39 -4.75 18.25
CA PHE A 178 -20.68 -5.42 18.14
C PHE A 178 -21.62 -5.10 19.32
N SER A 179 -21.13 -4.39 20.34
CA SER A 179 -21.93 -4.04 21.51
C SER A 179 -23.03 -3.04 21.18
N GLU A 180 -24.10 -3.14 21.98
CA GLU A 180 -25.20 -2.20 21.96
C GLU A 180 -25.20 -1.38 23.26
N GLU A 181 -25.47 -0.10 23.12
CA GLU A 181 -25.76 0.78 24.26
C GLU A 181 -27.23 1.12 24.22
N TYR A 182 -27.83 1.15 25.41
CA TYR A 182 -29.23 1.48 25.57
C TYR A 182 -29.41 2.98 25.77
N SER A 183 -30.20 3.61 24.91
CA SER A 183 -30.59 5.00 25.07
C SER A 183 -31.70 5.14 26.12
N LEU A 184 -31.40 5.93 27.15
CA LEU A 184 -32.42 6.27 28.17
C LEU A 184 -33.46 7.27 27.64
N THR A 185 -33.18 7.95 26.57
CA THR A 185 -34.04 9.00 26.01
C THR A 185 -35.15 8.42 25.16
N ASP A 186 -34.84 7.47 24.26
CA ASP A 186 -35.81 6.88 23.33
C ASP A 186 -36.16 5.41 23.62
N GLY A 187 -35.49 4.80 24.58
CA GLY A 187 -35.72 3.40 24.95
C GLY A 187 -35.24 2.38 23.93
N LYS A 188 -34.42 2.80 22.96
CA LYS A 188 -33.86 1.94 21.90
C LYS A 188 -32.42 1.57 22.21
N SER A 189 -31.96 0.42 21.73
CA SER A 189 -30.55 0.03 21.72
C SER A 189 -29.92 0.42 20.38
N PHE A 190 -28.69 0.91 20.41
CA PHE A 190 -27.94 1.25 19.23
C PHE A 190 -26.53 0.64 19.27
N LYS A 191 -25.99 0.32 18.09
CA LYS A 191 -24.64 -0.21 17.95
C LYS A 191 -23.61 0.90 18.14
N THR A 192 -22.57 0.66 18.91
CA THR A 192 -21.53 1.67 19.18
C THR A 192 -20.49 1.74 18.09
N ARG A 193 -20.24 0.65 17.37
CA ARG A 193 -19.27 0.50 16.28
C ARG A 193 -17.88 1.06 16.60
N ARG A 194 -17.43 0.96 17.85
CA ARG A 194 -16.13 1.46 18.29
C ARG A 194 -14.99 0.63 17.70
N ILE A 195 -14.03 1.30 17.05
CA ILE A 195 -12.84 0.69 16.44
C ILE A 195 -11.60 1.24 17.15
N GLY A 196 -10.79 0.35 17.72
CA GLY A 196 -9.55 0.72 18.39
C GLY A 196 -8.50 1.29 17.44
N ALA A 197 -7.53 2.02 17.98
CA ALA A 197 -6.34 2.42 17.24
C ALA A 197 -5.53 1.21 16.81
N PHE A 198 -4.79 1.32 15.71
CA PHE A 198 -3.84 0.29 15.29
C PHE A 198 -2.54 0.45 16.08
N GLU A 199 -2.19 -0.56 16.89
CA GLU A 199 -1.11 -0.48 17.87
C GLU A 199 -0.13 -1.66 17.75
N PRO A 200 0.53 -1.83 16.60
CA PRO A 200 1.47 -2.92 16.42
C PRO A 200 2.68 -2.79 17.34
N THR A 201 3.17 -3.93 17.81
CA THR A 201 4.34 -4.05 18.69
C THR A 201 5.44 -4.83 18.00
N TYR A 202 6.65 -4.39 18.16
CA TYR A 202 7.84 -5.03 17.63
C TYR A 202 8.90 -5.18 18.71
N ILE A 203 9.40 -6.38 18.87
CA ILE A 203 10.45 -6.71 19.83
C ILE A 203 11.54 -7.45 19.08
N SER A 204 12.79 -7.06 19.28
CA SER A 204 13.91 -7.78 18.70
C SER A 204 15.08 -7.89 19.65
N GLY A 205 15.85 -8.94 19.47
CA GLY A 205 17.13 -9.14 20.13
C GLY A 205 18.14 -9.72 19.17
N TYR A 206 19.41 -9.38 19.34
CA TYR A 206 20.48 -9.96 18.54
C TYR A 206 21.74 -10.17 19.32
N VAL A 207 22.50 -11.15 18.86
CA VAL A 207 23.90 -11.38 19.26
C VAL A 207 24.74 -11.49 18.00
N MET A 208 25.89 -10.87 18.01
CA MET A 208 26.86 -10.92 16.92
C MET A 208 28.24 -11.06 17.51
N ASP A 209 29.05 -11.92 16.91
CA ASP A 209 30.44 -12.13 17.26
C ASP A 209 31.34 -11.93 16.03
N LYS A 210 32.28 -11.04 16.16
CA LYS A 210 33.36 -10.86 15.20
C LYS A 210 34.63 -11.39 15.79
N PHE A 211 35.22 -12.41 15.16
CA PHE A 211 36.45 -13.03 15.59
C PHE A 211 37.39 -13.32 14.42
N ALA A 212 38.66 -13.39 14.70
CA ALA A 212 39.69 -13.76 13.74
C ALA A 212 40.19 -15.18 14.04
N PHE A 213 40.37 -15.96 12.99
CA PHE A 213 41.08 -17.26 13.04
C PHE A 213 42.17 -17.22 11.98
N ASP A 214 43.41 -17.08 12.43
CA ASP A 214 44.54 -16.68 11.60
C ASP A 214 44.21 -15.40 10.80
N ASP A 215 44.31 -15.47 9.48
CA ASP A 215 43.98 -14.34 8.60
C ASP A 215 42.50 -14.24 8.20
N LEU A 216 41.66 -15.21 8.64
CA LEU A 216 40.23 -15.22 8.38
C LEU A 216 39.49 -14.42 9.44
N ILE A 217 38.69 -13.44 9.00
CA ILE A 217 37.83 -12.68 9.89
C ILE A 217 36.39 -13.13 9.66
N PHE A 218 35.79 -13.63 10.71
CA PHE A 218 34.38 -14.03 10.74
C PHE A 218 33.52 -12.98 11.44
N ASN A 219 32.30 -12.83 10.96
CA ASN A 219 31.26 -12.06 11.62
C ASN A 219 29.99 -12.90 11.58
N VAL A 220 29.61 -13.49 12.69
CA VAL A 220 28.50 -14.43 12.81
C VAL A 220 27.49 -13.87 13.80
N GLY A 221 26.24 -13.83 13.42
CA GLY A 221 25.20 -13.31 14.29
C GLY A 221 23.85 -13.96 14.06
N LEU A 222 23.00 -13.82 15.06
CA LEU A 222 21.60 -14.20 15.02
C LEU A 222 20.76 -13.04 15.55
N ARG A 223 19.79 -12.61 14.75
CA ARG A 223 18.75 -11.70 15.18
C ARG A 223 17.41 -12.44 15.22
N ILE A 224 16.66 -12.20 16.27
CA ILE A 224 15.30 -12.74 16.46
C ILE A 224 14.36 -11.55 16.59
N ASP A 225 13.34 -11.51 15.73
CA ASP A 225 12.30 -10.48 15.72
C ASP A 225 10.94 -11.10 16.02
N ARG A 226 10.19 -10.52 16.96
CA ARG A 226 8.79 -10.82 17.21
C ARG A 226 7.95 -9.62 16.74
N TYR A 227 7.16 -9.85 15.73
CA TYR A 227 6.17 -8.89 15.24
C TYR A 227 4.77 -9.30 15.69
N ASP A 228 4.07 -8.38 16.35
CA ASP A 228 2.70 -8.52 16.78
C ASP A 228 1.88 -7.37 16.22
N ALA A 229 0.97 -7.66 15.29
CA ALA A 229 0.08 -6.65 14.74
C ALA A 229 -0.92 -6.13 15.79
N ASN A 230 -1.05 -6.86 16.92
CA ASN A 230 -1.90 -6.50 18.06
C ASN A 230 -3.29 -6.04 17.61
N GLN A 231 -3.97 -6.90 16.87
CA GLN A 231 -5.29 -6.66 16.29
C GLN A 231 -6.06 -7.97 16.13
N TYR A 232 -7.28 -7.89 15.62
CA TYR A 232 -8.06 -9.07 15.29
C TYR A 232 -7.88 -9.49 13.84
N VAL A 233 -8.11 -10.77 13.57
CA VAL A 233 -8.11 -11.38 12.24
C VAL A 233 -9.34 -12.28 12.11
N PRO A 234 -9.90 -12.50 10.91
CA PRO A 234 -10.91 -13.52 10.72
C PRO A 234 -10.40 -14.89 11.18
N ILE A 235 -11.25 -15.68 11.83
CA ILE A 235 -10.91 -17.05 12.22
C ILE A 235 -10.55 -17.86 10.97
N ASP A 236 -11.30 -17.66 9.91
CA ASP A 236 -11.09 -18.29 8.61
C ASP A 236 -11.34 -17.26 7.48
N PRO A 237 -10.36 -16.96 6.63
CA PRO A 237 -10.55 -15.99 5.55
C PRO A 237 -11.56 -16.42 4.48
N PHE A 238 -11.90 -17.71 4.40
CA PHE A 238 -12.91 -18.22 3.48
C PHE A 238 -14.30 -18.37 4.11
N VAL A 239 -14.42 -18.34 5.44
CA VAL A 239 -15.71 -18.42 6.11
C VAL A 239 -15.75 -17.43 7.27
N ILE A 240 -16.35 -16.25 7.01
CA ILE A 240 -16.46 -15.20 8.03
C ILE A 240 -17.64 -15.49 8.97
N SER A 241 -17.66 -16.72 9.48
CA SER A 241 -18.65 -17.23 10.45
C SER A 241 -18.14 -18.54 11.03
N GLU A 242 -18.70 -18.96 12.15
CA GLU A 242 -18.38 -20.28 12.71
C GLU A 242 -18.93 -21.41 11.83
N ALA A 243 -18.06 -22.30 11.34
CA ALA A 243 -18.43 -23.46 10.52
C ALA A 243 -18.01 -24.76 11.17
N TYR A 244 -18.69 -25.83 10.83
CA TYR A 244 -18.34 -27.19 11.28
C TYR A 244 -17.09 -27.69 10.58
N THR A 245 -16.22 -28.32 11.34
CA THR A 245 -15.09 -29.11 10.81
C THR A 245 -15.50 -30.60 10.67
N ALA A 246 -14.71 -31.36 9.90
CA ALA A 246 -15.00 -32.76 9.66
C ALA A 246 -14.99 -33.63 10.93
N GLY A 247 -14.24 -33.21 11.97
CA GLY A 247 -14.25 -33.86 13.27
C GLY A 247 -15.51 -33.62 14.10
N GLU A 248 -16.27 -32.57 13.77
CA GLU A 248 -17.48 -32.17 14.52
C GLU A 248 -18.77 -32.66 13.84
N VAL A 249 -18.67 -33.11 12.56
CA VAL A 249 -19.84 -33.50 11.77
C VAL A 249 -20.18 -34.98 11.99
N ASN A 250 -21.47 -35.24 12.24
CA ASN A 250 -21.99 -36.60 12.21
C ASN A 250 -22.30 -36.99 10.74
N PHE A 251 -21.41 -37.77 10.12
CA PHE A 251 -21.51 -38.23 8.74
C PHE A 251 -22.66 -39.17 8.50
N ASP A 252 -23.08 -39.95 9.51
CA ASP A 252 -24.23 -40.86 9.39
C ASP A 252 -25.52 -40.12 9.06
N LYS A 253 -25.65 -38.86 9.54
CA LYS A 253 -26.80 -38.01 9.22
C LYS A 253 -26.93 -37.71 7.72
N PHE A 254 -25.82 -37.74 7.00
CA PHE A 254 -25.76 -37.52 5.55
C PHE A 254 -25.68 -38.84 4.75
N GLY A 255 -25.67 -39.98 5.41
CA GLY A 255 -25.58 -41.29 4.76
C GLY A 255 -24.26 -41.55 4.03
N VAL A 256 -23.17 -40.89 4.44
CA VAL A 256 -21.84 -41.00 3.81
C VAL A 256 -20.76 -41.26 4.88
N ASN A 257 -19.63 -41.81 4.44
CA ASN A 257 -18.45 -41.94 5.29
C ASN A 257 -17.47 -40.78 5.02
N LYS A 258 -16.78 -40.35 6.04
CA LYS A 258 -15.69 -39.38 5.90
C LYS A 258 -14.56 -40.00 5.07
N PRO A 259 -14.09 -39.36 3.97
CA PRO A 259 -12.95 -39.85 3.22
C PRO A 259 -11.67 -39.90 4.09
N ASN A 260 -10.84 -40.93 3.90
CA ASN A 260 -9.68 -41.19 4.77
C ASN A 260 -8.61 -40.10 4.74
N ASN A 261 -8.54 -39.32 3.67
CA ASN A 261 -7.58 -38.22 3.50
C ASN A 261 -8.11 -36.85 4.01
N ILE A 262 -9.34 -36.80 4.54
CA ILE A 262 -9.89 -35.58 5.12
C ILE A 262 -9.57 -35.53 6.61
N GLY A 263 -8.81 -34.52 7.02
CA GLY A 263 -8.45 -34.25 8.40
C GLY A 263 -9.64 -33.78 9.24
N GLU A 264 -9.56 -33.94 10.53
CA GLU A 264 -10.62 -33.54 11.48
C GLU A 264 -10.85 -32.03 11.50
N ASP A 265 -9.85 -31.26 11.15
CA ASP A 265 -9.81 -29.79 11.10
C ASP A 265 -10.32 -29.18 9.80
N PHE A 266 -10.63 -30.01 8.77
CA PHE A 266 -11.11 -29.53 7.47
C PHE A 266 -12.51 -28.96 7.59
N VAL A 267 -12.76 -27.76 7.07
CA VAL A 267 -14.08 -27.12 7.01
C VAL A 267 -14.97 -27.90 6.04
N VAL A 268 -16.21 -28.18 6.45
CA VAL A 268 -17.20 -28.94 5.68
C VAL A 268 -18.11 -28.01 4.90
N TYR A 269 -18.41 -28.39 3.66
CA TYR A 269 -19.32 -27.67 2.76
C TYR A 269 -20.51 -28.55 2.41
N VAL A 270 -21.69 -27.92 2.21
CA VAL A 270 -22.98 -28.60 2.05
C VAL A 270 -23.76 -28.07 0.84
N ASP A 271 -24.77 -28.81 0.44
CA ASP A 271 -25.65 -28.47 -0.68
C ASP A 271 -26.61 -27.32 -0.36
N ASN A 272 -27.07 -27.22 0.87
CA ASN A 272 -27.98 -26.18 1.35
C ASN A 272 -27.53 -25.68 2.74
N ILE A 273 -27.37 -24.36 2.89
CA ILE A 273 -26.85 -23.78 4.12
C ILE A 273 -27.89 -23.76 5.27
N GLU A 274 -29.21 -23.64 4.93
CA GLU A 274 -30.29 -23.61 5.93
C GLU A 274 -30.73 -25.03 6.31
N GLN A 275 -30.80 -25.93 5.32
CA GLN A 275 -31.26 -27.32 5.50
C GLN A 275 -30.29 -28.27 4.76
N PRO A 276 -29.11 -28.53 5.33
CA PRO A 276 -28.12 -29.37 4.70
C PRO A 276 -28.57 -30.82 4.58
N SER A 277 -28.55 -31.36 3.34
CA SER A 277 -28.94 -32.73 3.03
C SER A 277 -27.77 -33.57 2.49
N ALA A 278 -26.74 -32.95 1.95
CA ALA A 278 -25.56 -33.61 1.43
C ALA A 278 -24.28 -32.79 1.67
N ILE A 279 -23.18 -33.49 1.88
CA ILE A 279 -21.84 -32.89 1.92
C ILE A 279 -21.34 -32.77 0.48
N THR A 280 -20.93 -31.56 0.09
CA THR A 280 -20.41 -31.27 -1.27
C THR A 280 -18.90 -31.22 -1.33
N GLY A 281 -18.23 -30.97 -0.21
CA GLY A 281 -16.77 -30.95 -0.16
C GLY A 281 -16.17 -30.48 1.15
N TYR A 282 -14.87 -30.28 1.12
CA TYR A 282 -14.07 -29.92 2.29
C TYR A 282 -13.00 -28.90 1.90
N ARG A 283 -12.44 -28.19 2.87
CA ARG A 283 -11.33 -27.26 2.65
C ARG A 283 -10.35 -27.27 3.82
N ASN A 284 -9.07 -27.27 3.48
CA ASN A 284 -7.99 -27.05 4.42
C ASN A 284 -7.10 -25.89 3.94
N GLY A 285 -7.08 -24.79 4.67
CA GLY A 285 -6.37 -23.59 4.23
C GLY A 285 -6.84 -23.12 2.84
N ASN A 286 -5.97 -23.19 1.84
CA ASN A 286 -6.28 -22.86 0.44
C ASN A 286 -6.69 -24.05 -0.41
N ASP A 287 -6.57 -25.28 0.10
CA ASP A 287 -6.81 -26.51 -0.64
C ASP A 287 -8.26 -26.96 -0.52
N TRP A 288 -8.90 -27.18 -1.67
CA TRP A 288 -10.28 -27.60 -1.77
C TRP A 288 -10.38 -29.07 -2.16
N TYR A 289 -11.36 -29.76 -1.60
CA TYR A 289 -11.61 -31.17 -1.83
C TYR A 289 -13.10 -31.36 -2.14
N ASN A 290 -13.42 -32.21 -3.12
CA ASN A 290 -14.80 -32.57 -3.38
C ASN A 290 -15.34 -33.57 -2.33
N ALA A 291 -16.62 -33.96 -2.45
CA ALA A 291 -17.27 -34.88 -1.51
C ALA A 291 -16.55 -36.24 -1.36
N SER A 292 -15.85 -36.72 -2.38
CA SER A 292 -15.07 -37.96 -2.32
C SER A 292 -13.68 -37.83 -1.75
N GLY A 293 -13.25 -36.57 -1.37
CA GLY A 293 -11.93 -36.26 -0.85
C GLY A 293 -10.88 -35.97 -1.92
N ALA A 294 -11.23 -35.92 -3.21
CA ALA A 294 -10.28 -35.57 -4.26
C ALA A 294 -9.99 -34.05 -4.26
N LEU A 295 -8.70 -33.70 -4.38
CA LEU A 295 -8.26 -32.31 -4.49
C LEU A 295 -8.83 -31.67 -5.77
N VAL A 296 -9.35 -30.43 -5.65
CA VAL A 296 -9.91 -29.66 -6.77
C VAL A 296 -9.28 -28.27 -6.81
N THR A 297 -9.10 -27.76 -8.02
CA THR A 297 -8.47 -26.44 -8.24
C THR A 297 -9.48 -25.30 -8.20
N ASP A 298 -10.74 -25.57 -8.54
CA ASP A 298 -11.82 -24.59 -8.55
C ASP A 298 -13.02 -25.14 -7.77
N PRO A 299 -13.36 -24.54 -6.60
CA PRO A 299 -14.46 -24.97 -5.78
C PRO A 299 -15.83 -24.84 -6.46
N PHE A 300 -15.99 -23.93 -7.43
CA PHE A 300 -17.26 -23.74 -8.12
C PHE A 300 -17.63 -24.91 -9.04
N THR A 301 -16.65 -25.68 -9.50
CA THR A 301 -16.88 -26.83 -10.39
C THR A 301 -17.30 -28.10 -9.64
N SER A 302 -16.89 -28.25 -8.37
CA SER A 302 -17.00 -29.54 -7.68
C SER A 302 -17.50 -29.48 -6.24
N VAL A 303 -17.50 -28.28 -5.61
CA VAL A 303 -17.94 -28.08 -4.24
C VAL A 303 -19.21 -27.23 -4.17
N ALA A 304 -19.39 -26.33 -5.14
CA ALA A 304 -20.56 -25.44 -5.17
C ALA A 304 -21.84 -26.22 -5.47
N SER A 305 -22.92 -25.78 -4.84
CA SER A 305 -24.28 -26.21 -5.10
C SER A 305 -25.14 -25.01 -5.46
N GLY A 306 -25.84 -25.08 -6.61
CA GLY A 306 -26.62 -23.95 -7.13
C GLY A 306 -25.76 -22.71 -7.42
N GLY A 307 -24.51 -22.89 -7.89
CA GLY A 307 -23.58 -21.82 -8.21
C GLY A 307 -22.94 -21.10 -7.02
N GLN A 308 -23.10 -21.63 -5.82
CA GLN A 308 -22.51 -21.07 -4.59
C GLN A 308 -21.78 -22.14 -3.79
N VAL A 309 -20.66 -21.76 -3.19
CA VAL A 309 -19.93 -22.57 -2.22
C VAL A 309 -20.53 -22.29 -0.84
N LYS A 310 -21.08 -23.29 -0.19
CA LYS A 310 -21.89 -23.17 1.02
C LYS A 310 -21.24 -23.89 2.19
N PRO A 311 -20.61 -23.19 3.14
CA PRO A 311 -20.06 -23.82 4.33
C PRO A 311 -21.18 -24.36 5.23
N PHE A 312 -20.91 -25.43 5.96
CA PHE A 312 -21.80 -25.93 6.99
C PHE A 312 -21.64 -25.06 8.25
N LEU A 313 -22.53 -24.09 8.41
CA LEU A 313 -22.45 -23.11 9.51
C LEU A 313 -22.95 -23.69 10.84
N LYS A 314 -22.32 -23.23 11.95
CA LYS A 314 -22.76 -23.47 13.32
C LYS A 314 -23.84 -22.49 13.78
N VAL A 315 -24.00 -21.38 13.07
CA VAL A 315 -24.92 -20.28 13.38
C VAL A 315 -26.00 -20.19 12.29
N ASP A 316 -27.14 -19.57 12.64
CA ASP A 316 -28.16 -19.27 11.64
C ASP A 316 -27.57 -18.44 10.50
N PRO A 317 -27.72 -18.84 9.23
CA PRO A 317 -27.23 -18.08 8.09
C PRO A 317 -27.76 -16.64 7.98
N LYS A 318 -28.89 -16.36 8.63
CA LYS A 318 -29.54 -15.04 8.69
C LYS A 318 -29.12 -14.22 9.90
N ALA A 319 -28.39 -14.84 10.85
CA ALA A 319 -27.90 -14.12 12.02
C ALA A 319 -26.85 -13.06 11.62
N GLU A 320 -26.89 -11.94 12.31
CA GLU A 320 -25.83 -10.93 12.16
C GLU A 320 -24.47 -11.50 12.58
N MET A 321 -23.44 -11.00 11.92
CA MET A 321 -22.06 -11.29 12.30
C MET A 321 -21.80 -10.86 13.75
N THR A 322 -20.98 -11.62 14.47
CA THR A 322 -20.59 -11.34 15.85
C THR A 322 -19.06 -11.34 15.99
N SER A 323 -18.59 -10.95 17.17
CA SER A 323 -17.17 -11.00 17.53
C SER A 323 -16.56 -12.40 17.41
N LYS A 324 -17.35 -13.46 17.48
CA LYS A 324 -16.93 -14.87 17.33
C LYS A 324 -16.39 -15.21 15.93
N SER A 325 -16.62 -14.36 14.94
CA SER A 325 -16.01 -14.50 13.60
C SER A 325 -14.52 -14.15 13.57
N PHE A 326 -13.98 -13.63 14.66
CA PHE A 326 -12.63 -13.08 14.73
C PHE A 326 -11.84 -13.68 15.89
N LYS A 327 -10.53 -13.75 15.74
CA LYS A 327 -9.57 -14.11 16.78
C LYS A 327 -8.44 -13.07 16.85
N GLU A 328 -7.67 -13.08 17.91
CA GLU A 328 -6.46 -12.24 18.01
C GLU A 328 -5.41 -12.67 16.99
N TYR A 329 -4.63 -11.71 16.52
CA TYR A 329 -3.47 -11.96 15.65
C TYR A 329 -2.42 -12.78 16.38
N GLU A 330 -1.92 -13.82 15.75
CA GLU A 330 -0.85 -14.65 16.28
C GLU A 330 0.51 -14.02 15.95
N PRO A 331 1.29 -13.57 16.95
CA PRO A 331 2.58 -12.95 16.71
C PRO A 331 3.53 -13.83 15.92
N VAL A 332 4.24 -13.24 14.94
CA VAL A 332 5.21 -13.96 14.11
C VAL A 332 6.61 -13.75 14.65
N VAL A 333 7.32 -14.86 14.84
CA VAL A 333 8.74 -14.84 15.25
C VAL A 333 9.61 -15.21 14.06
N ASN A 334 10.58 -14.35 13.75
CA ASN A 334 11.51 -14.51 12.63
C ASN A 334 12.92 -14.69 13.14
N PHE A 335 13.62 -15.71 12.62
CA PHE A 335 15.03 -15.97 12.87
C PHE A 335 15.85 -15.49 11.67
N MET A 336 16.80 -14.61 11.92
CA MET A 336 17.61 -13.94 10.90
C MET A 336 19.10 -14.18 11.16
N PRO A 337 19.64 -15.36 10.77
CA PRO A 337 21.06 -15.60 10.81
C PRO A 337 21.79 -14.70 9.83
N ARG A 338 23.00 -14.26 10.22
CA ARG A 338 23.95 -13.48 9.43
C ARG A 338 25.32 -14.09 9.57
N ILE A 339 25.96 -14.34 8.46
CA ILE A 339 27.29 -14.90 8.41
C ILE A 339 28.07 -14.12 7.35
N ALA A 340 29.13 -13.47 7.77
CA ALA A 340 30.07 -12.86 6.85
C ALA A 340 31.48 -13.30 7.17
N PHE A 341 32.29 -13.47 6.17
CA PHE A 341 33.71 -13.68 6.35
C PHE A 341 34.51 -12.86 5.35
N SER A 342 35.71 -12.48 5.74
CA SER A 342 36.70 -11.85 4.89
C SER A 342 38.07 -12.48 5.09
N PHE A 343 38.77 -12.58 3.98
CA PHE A 343 40.11 -13.19 3.92
C PHE A 343 41.06 -12.26 3.12
N PRO A 344 42.06 -11.66 3.76
CA PRO A 344 43.13 -10.96 3.07
C PRO A 344 44.01 -11.98 2.36
N ILE A 345 43.94 -12.00 1.01
CA ILE A 345 44.78 -12.89 0.19
C ILE A 345 46.20 -12.36 0.16
N SER A 346 46.37 -11.05 0.27
CA SER A 346 47.61 -10.32 0.35
C SER A 346 47.39 -8.96 1.03
N ASP A 347 48.43 -8.19 1.28
CA ASP A 347 48.34 -6.80 1.77
C ASP A 347 47.48 -5.88 0.87
N GLU A 348 47.30 -6.25 -0.40
CA GLU A 348 46.56 -5.45 -1.40
C GLU A 348 45.23 -6.06 -1.83
N ALA A 349 44.94 -7.31 -1.43
CA ALA A 349 43.78 -8.05 -1.94
C ALA A 349 42.97 -8.68 -0.82
N LEU A 350 41.66 -8.43 -0.82
CA LEU A 350 40.70 -8.95 0.15
C LEU A 350 39.58 -9.68 -0.57
N PHE A 351 39.34 -10.95 -0.19
CA PHE A 351 38.13 -11.67 -0.53
C PHE A 351 37.10 -11.53 0.60
N PHE A 352 35.82 -11.43 0.26
CA PHE A 352 34.74 -11.41 1.24
C PHE A 352 33.48 -12.12 0.70
N ALA A 353 32.70 -12.66 1.60
CA ALA A 353 31.38 -13.18 1.29
C ALA A 353 30.44 -12.99 2.48
N HIS A 354 29.16 -12.89 2.21
CA HIS A 354 28.12 -12.87 3.24
C HIS A 354 26.87 -13.62 2.84
N TYR A 355 26.17 -14.07 3.87
CA TYR A 355 24.85 -14.67 3.83
C TYR A 355 24.00 -14.02 4.92
N ASP A 356 22.90 -13.37 4.51
CA ASP A 356 21.99 -12.68 5.41
C ASP A 356 20.56 -13.12 5.19
N VAL A 357 19.83 -13.37 6.26
CA VAL A 357 18.36 -13.48 6.23
C VAL A 357 17.78 -12.22 6.83
N LEU A 358 16.92 -11.57 6.06
CA LEU A 358 16.26 -10.31 6.43
C LEU A 358 14.75 -10.49 6.38
N THR A 359 14.04 -9.83 7.27
CA THR A 359 12.57 -9.75 7.22
C THR A 359 12.10 -8.31 7.26
N GLN A 360 11.02 -8.03 6.54
CA GLN A 360 10.36 -6.74 6.53
C GLN A 360 8.92 -6.91 6.97
N ARG A 361 8.53 -6.24 8.06
CA ARG A 361 7.13 -6.22 8.53
C ARG A 361 6.24 -5.52 7.52
N PRO A 362 4.94 -5.89 7.40
CA PRO A 362 3.99 -5.16 6.58
C PRO A 362 3.88 -3.71 7.05
N THR A 363 3.97 -2.76 6.12
CA THR A 363 3.90 -1.32 6.41
C THR A 363 2.54 -0.73 6.07
N GLU A 364 1.78 -1.42 5.20
CA GLU A 364 0.46 -1.01 4.71
C GLU A 364 -0.42 -2.24 4.45
N SER A 365 -1.68 -2.02 4.17
CA SER A 365 -2.65 -3.05 3.78
C SER A 365 -2.90 -4.16 4.81
N ASN A 366 -2.43 -3.98 6.05
CA ASN A 366 -2.48 -4.96 7.13
C ASN A 366 -3.35 -4.52 8.32
N ARG A 367 -4.02 -3.38 8.26
CA ARG A 367 -4.87 -2.91 9.36
C ARG A 367 -6.24 -3.61 9.31
N PHE A 368 -6.66 -4.15 10.45
CA PHE A 368 -8.00 -4.70 10.62
C PHE A 368 -9.07 -3.61 10.60
N ASN A 369 -10.11 -3.83 9.80
CA ASN A 369 -11.31 -3.00 9.79
C ASN A 369 -12.54 -3.90 9.82
N PRO A 370 -13.27 -4.00 10.94
CA PRO A 370 -14.43 -4.90 11.06
C PRO A 370 -15.59 -4.52 10.12
N VAL A 371 -15.68 -3.26 9.71
CA VAL A 371 -16.71 -2.76 8.78
C VAL A 371 -16.61 -3.45 7.41
N ASP A 372 -15.38 -3.72 6.95
CA ASP A 372 -15.14 -4.37 5.65
C ASP A 372 -15.75 -5.78 5.61
N TYR A 373 -15.68 -6.50 6.73
CA TYR A 373 -16.25 -7.84 6.87
C TYR A 373 -17.75 -7.82 7.12
N LEU A 374 -18.23 -6.85 7.90
CA LEU A 374 -19.66 -6.68 8.19
C LEU A 374 -20.49 -6.48 6.91
N PHE A 375 -19.94 -5.72 5.96
CA PHE A 375 -20.61 -5.40 4.69
C PHE A 375 -20.03 -6.12 3.47
N LEU A 376 -19.41 -7.28 3.66
CA LEU A 376 -18.78 -8.04 2.59
C LEU A 376 -19.73 -8.41 1.44
N ASN A 377 -21.01 -8.64 1.76
CA ASN A 377 -22.05 -8.95 0.76
C ASN A 377 -22.39 -7.79 -0.16
N THR A 378 -22.38 -6.57 0.34
CA THR A 378 -22.77 -5.36 -0.40
C THR A 378 -21.59 -4.72 -1.09
N ASN A 379 -20.38 -4.84 -0.52
CA ASN A 379 -19.18 -4.14 -0.99
C ASN A 379 -18.17 -5.06 -1.71
N ARG A 380 -18.66 -5.88 -2.66
CA ARG A 380 -17.91 -6.95 -3.33
C ARG A 380 -16.70 -6.49 -4.16
N ASN A 381 -16.65 -5.24 -4.59
CA ASN A 381 -15.62 -4.73 -5.50
C ASN A 381 -14.47 -4.00 -4.77
N VAL A 382 -14.54 -3.83 -3.48
CA VAL A 382 -13.49 -3.17 -2.69
C VAL A 382 -12.33 -4.15 -2.46
N LEU A 383 -11.11 -3.63 -2.57
CA LEU A 383 -9.91 -4.34 -2.18
C LEU A 383 -9.73 -4.18 -0.66
N LEU A 384 -9.82 -5.28 0.07
CA LEU A 384 -9.73 -5.29 1.51
C LEU A 384 -8.28 -5.38 1.99
N ASN A 385 -8.00 -4.78 3.13
CA ASN A 385 -6.79 -5.09 3.89
C ASN A 385 -6.83 -6.54 4.40
N ASN A 386 -5.66 -7.13 4.57
CA ASN A 386 -5.54 -8.41 5.24
C ASN A 386 -4.80 -8.23 6.57
N PRO A 387 -5.49 -8.29 7.70
CA PRO A 387 -4.87 -8.13 9.01
C PRO A 387 -3.92 -9.28 9.37
N ASN A 388 -3.94 -10.40 8.64
CA ASN A 388 -3.10 -11.57 8.87
C ASN A 388 -1.84 -11.61 8.01
N LEU A 389 -1.45 -10.50 7.39
CA LEU A 389 -0.22 -10.42 6.60
C LEU A 389 1.00 -10.72 7.47
N LYS A 390 1.90 -11.54 6.90
CA LYS A 390 3.18 -11.92 7.50
C LYS A 390 4.30 -11.03 6.99
N PRO A 391 5.41 -10.91 7.73
CA PRO A 391 6.61 -10.25 7.21
C PRO A 391 7.12 -10.89 5.92
N GLU A 392 7.53 -10.04 4.98
CA GLU A 392 8.26 -10.45 3.78
C GLU A 392 9.68 -10.89 4.17
N ARG A 393 10.24 -11.83 3.42
CA ARG A 393 11.56 -12.40 3.71
C ARG A 393 12.49 -12.25 2.52
N THR A 394 13.71 -11.77 2.79
CA THR A 394 14.80 -11.71 1.82
C THR A 394 15.98 -12.56 2.32
N VAL A 395 16.51 -13.40 1.44
CA VAL A 395 17.78 -14.08 1.67
C VAL A 395 18.80 -13.48 0.72
N ASP A 396 19.87 -12.91 1.26
CA ASP A 396 20.90 -12.19 0.50
C ASP A 396 22.22 -12.97 0.55
N TYR A 397 22.76 -13.26 -0.62
CA TYR A 397 24.07 -13.88 -0.80
C TYR A 397 24.94 -12.92 -1.58
N ALA A 398 26.14 -12.62 -1.09
CA ALA A 398 27.11 -11.89 -1.88
C ALA A 398 28.50 -12.47 -1.67
N LEU A 399 29.29 -12.36 -2.71
CA LEU A 399 30.72 -12.66 -2.66
C LEU A 399 31.46 -11.63 -3.49
N GLY A 400 32.65 -11.26 -3.04
CA GLY A 400 33.38 -10.20 -3.71
C GLY A 400 34.86 -10.24 -3.44
N PHE A 401 35.53 -9.43 -4.22
CA PHE A 401 36.96 -9.27 -4.19
C PHE A 401 37.30 -7.78 -4.27
N GLN A 402 38.16 -7.31 -3.41
CA GLN A 402 38.66 -5.95 -3.41
C GLN A 402 40.17 -5.94 -3.59
N GLN A 403 40.65 -5.17 -4.56
CA GLN A 403 42.06 -5.00 -4.90
C GLN A 403 42.48 -3.55 -4.72
N VAL A 404 43.54 -3.33 -3.98
CA VAL A 404 44.27 -2.05 -3.98
C VAL A 404 45.07 -1.97 -5.29
N LEU A 405 44.81 -0.95 -6.11
CA LEU A 405 45.50 -0.72 -7.38
C LEU A 405 46.69 0.22 -7.23
N SER A 406 46.58 1.14 -6.26
CA SER A 406 47.64 2.06 -5.88
C SER A 406 47.43 2.52 -4.42
N LYS A 407 48.37 3.30 -3.89
CA LYS A 407 48.25 3.87 -2.53
C LYS A 407 46.93 4.65 -2.30
N THR A 408 46.33 5.12 -3.38
CA THR A 408 45.13 5.99 -3.32
C THR A 408 43.91 5.43 -4.02
N SER A 409 44.03 4.27 -4.69
CA SER A 409 42.92 3.72 -5.48
C SER A 409 42.68 2.25 -5.21
N SER A 410 41.41 1.85 -5.24
CA SER A 410 40.95 0.47 -5.13
C SER A 410 39.84 0.12 -6.08
N LEU A 411 39.77 -1.15 -6.46
CA LEU A 411 38.70 -1.74 -7.26
C LEU A 411 38.01 -2.84 -6.42
N LYS A 412 36.69 -2.79 -6.32
CA LYS A 412 35.87 -3.83 -5.71
C LYS A 412 34.99 -4.46 -6.79
N VAL A 413 34.95 -5.78 -6.82
CA VAL A 413 34.05 -6.60 -7.64
C VAL A 413 33.18 -7.42 -6.70
N GLU A 414 31.84 -7.34 -6.87
CA GLU A 414 30.90 -8.04 -5.99
C GLU A 414 29.80 -8.66 -6.84
N ALA A 415 29.61 -9.96 -6.71
CA ALA A 415 28.45 -10.68 -7.23
C ALA A 415 27.45 -10.89 -6.11
N PHE A 416 26.16 -10.70 -6.41
CA PHE A 416 25.09 -10.88 -5.45
C PHE A 416 23.93 -11.67 -6.03
N TYR A 417 23.22 -12.37 -5.14
CA TYR A 417 21.98 -13.08 -5.42
C TYR A 417 21.03 -12.93 -4.24
N ARG A 418 19.80 -12.48 -4.51
CA ARG A 418 18.75 -12.26 -3.51
C ARG A 418 17.52 -13.07 -3.85
N GLU A 419 16.98 -13.76 -2.86
CA GLU A 419 15.66 -14.37 -2.94
C GLU A 419 14.65 -13.57 -2.15
N LEU A 420 13.56 -13.20 -2.80
CA LEU A 420 12.42 -12.51 -2.20
C LEU A 420 11.29 -13.52 -2.02
N ARG A 421 10.76 -13.64 -0.81
CA ARG A 421 9.71 -14.60 -0.46
C ARG A 421 8.61 -13.92 0.34
N ASN A 422 7.40 -14.47 0.27
CA ASN A 422 6.22 -13.96 0.97
C ASN A 422 5.91 -12.50 0.61
N MET A 423 6.23 -12.07 -0.60
CA MET A 423 5.90 -10.73 -1.08
C MET A 423 4.38 -10.56 -1.15
N ILE A 424 3.91 -9.38 -0.76
CA ILE A 424 2.48 -9.08 -0.69
C ILE A 424 1.93 -8.84 -2.09
N GLN A 425 0.76 -9.45 -2.39
CA GLN A 425 0.04 -9.27 -3.65
C GLN A 425 -1.46 -9.38 -3.41
N VAL A 426 -2.25 -8.73 -4.26
CA VAL A 426 -3.71 -8.88 -4.29
C VAL A 426 -4.09 -10.27 -4.79
N ARG A 427 -5.05 -10.92 -4.10
CA ARG A 427 -5.69 -12.16 -4.57
C ARG A 427 -7.21 -12.09 -4.41
N SER A 428 -7.90 -13.00 -5.10
CA SER A 428 -9.31 -13.30 -4.86
C SER A 428 -9.44 -14.51 -3.93
N PHE A 429 -10.25 -14.38 -2.88
CA PHE A 429 -10.68 -15.48 -2.02
C PHE A 429 -11.91 -16.14 -2.64
N ILE A 430 -11.65 -16.95 -3.66
CA ILE A 430 -12.68 -17.63 -4.49
C ILE A 430 -13.39 -18.67 -3.63
N GLY A 431 -14.73 -18.63 -3.63
CA GLY A 431 -15.54 -19.55 -2.82
C GLY A 431 -15.67 -19.13 -1.35
N ALA A 432 -15.23 -17.93 -0.99
CA ALA A 432 -15.45 -17.40 0.35
C ALA A 432 -16.93 -17.13 0.60
N TYR A 433 -17.34 -17.28 1.87
CA TYR A 433 -18.68 -16.98 2.37
C TYR A 433 -18.61 -15.83 3.38
N PRO A 434 -19.51 -14.85 3.31
CA PRO A 434 -20.76 -14.80 2.53
C PRO A 434 -20.56 -14.43 1.04
N ALA A 435 -19.42 -13.95 0.62
CA ALA A 435 -19.14 -13.61 -0.77
C ALA A 435 -17.65 -13.78 -1.11
N THR A 436 -17.34 -14.10 -2.34
CA THR A 436 -15.98 -13.97 -2.89
C THR A 436 -15.53 -12.52 -2.80
N TYR A 437 -14.35 -12.27 -2.27
CA TYR A 437 -13.78 -10.94 -2.09
C TYR A 437 -12.30 -10.90 -2.49
N LYS A 438 -11.76 -9.68 -2.57
CA LYS A 438 -10.36 -9.42 -2.91
C LYS A 438 -9.66 -8.83 -1.71
N ALA A 439 -8.48 -9.35 -1.39
CA ALA A 439 -7.63 -8.82 -0.33
C ALA A 439 -6.15 -9.04 -0.66
N PHE A 440 -5.29 -8.41 0.11
CA PHE A 440 -3.86 -8.66 0.06
C PHE A 440 -3.51 -10.01 0.71
N ASP A 441 -2.45 -10.67 0.21
CA ASP A 441 -1.92 -11.91 0.81
C ASP A 441 -0.43 -12.05 0.48
N ASN A 442 0.29 -12.87 1.25
CA ASN A 442 1.72 -13.16 1.03
C ASN A 442 1.88 -14.27 -0.03
N LEU A 443 1.86 -13.91 -1.30
CA LEU A 443 1.84 -14.84 -2.42
C LEU A 443 3.08 -14.81 -3.30
N ASP A 444 3.61 -13.61 -3.55
CA ASP A 444 4.61 -13.40 -4.57
C ASP A 444 6.01 -13.78 -4.10
N PHE A 445 6.86 -14.01 -5.09
CA PHE A 445 8.27 -14.26 -4.90
C PHE A 445 9.06 -13.64 -6.06
N GLY A 446 10.34 -13.42 -5.82
CA GLY A 446 11.24 -12.88 -6.83
C GLY A 446 12.69 -13.22 -6.55
N THR A 447 13.53 -12.90 -7.52
CA THR A 447 14.99 -13.01 -7.41
C THR A 447 15.65 -11.76 -7.99
N VAL A 448 16.74 -11.33 -7.35
CA VAL A 448 17.59 -10.27 -7.88
C VAL A 448 19.03 -10.79 -7.91
N LYS A 449 19.66 -10.79 -9.06
CA LYS A 449 21.04 -11.25 -9.22
C LYS A 449 21.85 -10.26 -10.03
N GLY A 450 23.12 -10.13 -9.71
CA GLY A 450 23.93 -9.16 -10.41
C GLY A 450 25.40 -9.13 -10.04
N LEU A 451 26.08 -8.17 -10.65
CA LEU A 451 27.49 -7.88 -10.46
C LEU A 451 27.66 -6.37 -10.28
N THR A 452 28.43 -5.96 -9.26
CA THR A 452 28.82 -4.56 -9.05
C THR A 452 30.32 -4.41 -9.14
N LEU A 453 30.76 -3.46 -9.95
CA LEU A 453 32.15 -3.00 -10.01
C LEU A 453 32.20 -1.61 -9.36
N SER A 454 33.06 -1.42 -8.37
CA SER A 454 33.23 -0.11 -7.71
C SER A 454 34.70 0.28 -7.72
N TYR A 455 34.96 1.48 -8.25
CA TYR A 455 36.30 2.09 -8.23
C TYR A 455 36.28 3.32 -7.33
N ASP A 456 37.20 3.35 -6.38
CA ASP A 456 37.39 4.44 -5.45
C ASP A 456 38.80 5.03 -5.61
N LEU A 457 38.90 6.35 -5.87
CA LEU A 457 40.13 7.14 -5.83
C LEU A 457 40.04 8.12 -4.67
N ARG A 458 40.84 7.94 -3.64
CA ARG A 458 41.02 8.88 -2.54
C ARG A 458 41.60 10.20 -3.07
N PRO A 459 41.47 11.32 -2.33
CA PRO A 459 42.04 12.60 -2.75
C PRO A 459 43.50 12.44 -3.16
N THR A 460 43.75 12.65 -4.45
CA THR A 460 45.07 12.57 -5.09
C THR A 460 45.31 13.89 -5.81
N GLY A 461 46.17 14.74 -5.25
CA GLY A 461 46.19 16.15 -5.59
C GLY A 461 44.83 16.77 -5.23
N ASN A 462 44.17 17.35 -6.23
CA ASN A 462 42.85 18.01 -6.05
C ASN A 462 41.67 17.11 -6.42
N LEU A 463 41.89 15.90 -6.88
CA LEU A 463 40.87 15.03 -7.45
C LEU A 463 40.48 13.91 -6.47
N TRP A 464 39.19 13.76 -6.25
CA TRP A 464 38.54 12.60 -5.67
C TRP A 464 37.52 12.03 -6.65
N LEU A 465 37.45 10.71 -6.77
CA LEU A 465 36.52 10.03 -7.69
C LEU A 465 36.01 8.75 -7.08
N LYS A 466 34.70 8.54 -7.21
CA LYS A 466 34.04 7.28 -6.93
C LYS A 466 33.14 6.91 -8.10
N SER A 467 33.31 5.70 -8.63
CA SER A 467 32.49 5.21 -9.74
C SER A 467 32.00 3.80 -9.43
N SER A 468 30.74 3.53 -9.67
CA SER A 468 30.19 2.19 -9.58
C SER A 468 29.40 1.85 -10.83
N TYR A 469 29.55 0.62 -11.30
CA TYR A 469 28.74 0.01 -12.34
C TYR A 469 28.03 -1.21 -11.76
N THR A 470 26.72 -1.30 -11.91
CA THR A 470 25.92 -2.46 -11.51
C THR A 470 25.22 -3.03 -12.74
N LEU A 471 25.42 -4.32 -12.97
CA LEU A 471 24.62 -5.15 -13.85
C LEU A 471 23.69 -5.98 -12.95
N GLN A 472 22.37 -5.85 -13.12
CA GLN A 472 21.41 -6.66 -12.36
C GLN A 472 20.27 -7.20 -13.21
N PHE A 473 19.67 -8.29 -12.76
CA PHE A 473 18.47 -8.89 -13.29
C PHE A 473 17.52 -9.09 -12.12
N ALA A 474 16.40 -8.40 -12.15
CA ALA A 474 15.37 -8.48 -11.13
C ALA A 474 14.09 -9.07 -11.75
N ASP A 475 13.75 -10.28 -11.33
CA ASP A 475 12.64 -11.05 -11.86
C ASP A 475 11.69 -11.46 -10.73
N GLY A 476 10.38 -11.49 -10.98
CA GLY A 476 9.38 -11.87 -9.98
C GLY A 476 8.01 -12.15 -10.57
N THR A 477 7.09 -12.59 -9.72
CA THR A 477 5.69 -12.83 -10.09
C THR A 477 4.85 -11.56 -10.07
N GLY A 478 5.32 -10.51 -9.35
CA GLY A 478 4.72 -9.18 -9.31
C GLY A 478 5.74 -8.10 -9.00
N SER A 479 5.49 -6.88 -9.42
CA SER A 479 6.37 -5.72 -9.22
C SER A 479 5.97 -4.86 -8.02
N THR A 480 4.69 -4.83 -7.69
CA THR A 480 4.10 -4.11 -6.56
C THR A 480 2.98 -4.96 -5.96
N THR A 481 2.50 -4.59 -4.79
CA THR A 481 1.40 -5.27 -4.08
C THR A 481 0.10 -5.34 -4.88
N GLN A 482 -0.07 -4.51 -5.93
CA GLN A 482 -1.27 -4.44 -6.76
C GLN A 482 -1.02 -4.71 -8.25
N THR A 483 0.16 -5.21 -8.64
CA THR A 483 0.48 -5.47 -10.06
C THR A 483 -0.55 -6.36 -10.74
N GLN A 484 -1.14 -7.30 -10.01
CA GLN A 484 -2.09 -8.27 -10.55
C GLN A 484 -3.57 -7.88 -10.35
N LEU A 485 -3.86 -6.69 -9.81
CA LEU A 485 -5.23 -6.26 -9.52
C LEU A 485 -6.14 -6.27 -10.74
N ALA A 486 -5.64 -5.88 -11.92
CA ALA A 486 -6.42 -5.90 -13.16
C ALA A 486 -6.81 -7.33 -13.57
N LEU A 487 -5.93 -8.32 -13.40
CA LEU A 487 -6.22 -9.73 -13.65
C LEU A 487 -7.30 -10.23 -12.68
N ILE A 488 -7.14 -9.93 -11.40
CA ILE A 488 -8.09 -10.32 -10.35
C ILE A 488 -9.47 -9.68 -10.59
N ASN A 489 -9.51 -8.42 -11.04
CA ASN A 489 -10.76 -7.74 -11.41
C ASN A 489 -11.43 -8.37 -12.64
N ALA A 490 -10.65 -8.94 -13.55
CA ALA A 490 -11.14 -9.71 -14.70
C ALA A 490 -11.54 -11.16 -14.35
N GLY A 491 -11.47 -11.57 -13.07
CA GLY A 491 -11.78 -12.93 -12.62
C GLY A 491 -10.71 -13.97 -12.95
N LEU A 492 -9.51 -13.53 -13.32
CA LEU A 492 -8.38 -14.39 -13.64
C LEU A 492 -7.55 -14.72 -12.40
N PRO A 493 -6.89 -15.89 -12.35
CA PRO A 493 -6.04 -16.25 -11.23
C PRO A 493 -4.74 -15.43 -11.21
N ASN A 494 -4.09 -15.41 -10.05
CA ASN A 494 -2.77 -14.80 -9.90
C ASN A 494 -1.73 -15.46 -10.83
N LEU A 495 -0.87 -14.65 -11.44
CA LEU A 495 0.25 -15.13 -12.23
C LEU A 495 1.29 -15.79 -11.33
N ARG A 496 1.81 -16.94 -11.82
CA ARG A 496 2.91 -17.69 -11.16
C ARG A 496 4.15 -17.74 -12.02
N THR A 497 4.11 -17.11 -13.19
CA THR A 497 5.26 -16.98 -14.09
C THR A 497 6.14 -15.84 -13.67
N VAL A 498 7.45 -16.07 -13.69
CA VAL A 498 8.46 -15.06 -13.36
C VAL A 498 8.71 -14.19 -14.58
N ASN A 499 8.61 -12.88 -14.41
CA ASN A 499 8.85 -11.87 -15.45
C ASN A 499 9.77 -10.79 -14.88
N PRO A 500 10.47 -10.01 -15.74
CA PRO A 500 11.18 -8.83 -15.26
C PRO A 500 10.23 -7.91 -14.48
N VAL A 501 10.65 -7.43 -13.31
CA VAL A 501 9.85 -6.49 -12.53
C VAL A 501 10.00 -5.06 -13.07
N ASN A 502 9.02 -4.18 -12.82
CA ASN A 502 9.00 -2.83 -13.39
C ASN A 502 10.18 -1.94 -12.97
N TYR A 503 10.92 -2.30 -11.92
CA TYR A 503 12.12 -1.62 -11.44
C TYR A 503 13.42 -2.34 -11.86
N ASP A 504 13.39 -3.33 -12.78
CA ASP A 504 14.55 -4.02 -13.31
C ASP A 504 15.37 -3.09 -14.22
N GLN A 505 16.30 -2.35 -13.63
CA GLN A 505 17.28 -1.53 -14.36
C GLN A 505 18.56 -2.32 -14.55
N ARG A 506 18.77 -2.89 -15.75
CA ARG A 506 19.87 -3.83 -16.00
C ARG A 506 21.26 -3.25 -15.86
N HIS A 507 21.45 -2.03 -16.33
CA HIS A 507 22.74 -1.34 -16.27
C HIS A 507 22.57 -0.04 -15.51
N ARG A 508 23.40 0.19 -14.52
CA ARG A 508 23.46 1.45 -13.79
C ARG A 508 24.90 1.84 -13.53
N ILE A 509 25.27 3.05 -13.94
CA ILE A 509 26.57 3.67 -13.65
C ILE A 509 26.29 4.92 -12.83
N VAL A 510 26.99 5.04 -11.70
CA VAL A 510 26.98 6.24 -10.88
C VAL A 510 28.42 6.66 -10.67
N THR A 511 28.76 7.89 -11.08
CA THR A 511 30.12 8.44 -10.94
C THR A 511 30.03 9.78 -10.22
N THR A 512 30.77 9.91 -9.14
CA THR A 512 30.96 11.18 -8.43
C THR A 512 32.41 11.61 -8.59
N VAL A 513 32.61 12.84 -9.01
CA VAL A 513 33.92 13.47 -9.18
C VAL A 513 33.93 14.76 -8.38
N ASP A 514 34.86 14.91 -7.47
CA ASP A 514 35.08 16.16 -6.73
C ASP A 514 36.50 16.67 -7.07
N TYR A 515 36.59 17.90 -7.51
CA TYR A 515 37.83 18.60 -7.73
C TYR A 515 37.87 19.85 -6.86
N ARG A 516 38.82 19.87 -5.92
CA ARG A 516 38.83 20.90 -4.88
C ARG A 516 40.24 21.47 -4.68
N TYR A 517 40.35 22.80 -4.66
CA TYR A 517 41.55 23.49 -4.25
C TYR A 517 41.59 23.65 -2.73
N GLY A 518 42.72 23.40 -2.13
CA GLY A 518 43.00 23.63 -0.72
C GLY A 518 43.10 25.12 -0.35
N SER A 519 43.57 25.38 0.86
CA SER A 519 43.84 26.73 1.35
C SER A 519 45.28 26.89 1.86
N GLY A 520 45.76 28.10 1.91
CA GLY A 520 47.08 28.40 2.45
C GLY A 520 48.22 27.65 1.74
N ALA A 521 48.98 26.86 2.53
CA ALA A 521 50.11 26.08 1.98
C ALA A 521 49.69 24.93 1.06
N ASP A 522 48.47 24.44 1.20
CA ASP A 522 47.91 23.35 0.38
C ASP A 522 47.26 23.84 -0.94
N TYR A 523 47.25 25.17 -1.16
CA TYR A 523 46.72 25.74 -2.37
C TYR A 523 47.70 25.57 -3.51
N ASN A 524 47.30 24.86 -4.53
CA ASN A 524 48.11 24.61 -5.76
C ASN A 524 47.43 25.12 -7.05
N GLY A 525 46.45 26.04 -6.88
CA GLY A 525 45.67 26.60 -7.97
C GLY A 525 46.27 27.89 -8.55
N PRO A 526 45.60 28.50 -9.55
CA PRO A 526 46.03 29.75 -10.18
C PRO A 526 46.07 30.92 -9.19
N VAL A 527 47.17 31.67 -9.22
CA VAL A 527 47.34 32.94 -8.48
C VAL A 527 47.18 34.09 -9.43
N TRP A 528 46.25 35.01 -9.18
CA TRP A 528 46.03 36.20 -9.99
C TRP A 528 46.10 37.45 -9.14
N PHE A 529 46.84 38.43 -9.51
CA PHE A 529 47.13 39.62 -8.72
C PHE A 529 47.59 39.31 -7.27
N ASN A 530 48.49 38.35 -7.11
CA ASN A 530 48.95 37.82 -5.82
C ASN A 530 47.85 37.25 -4.90
N LYS A 531 46.67 36.89 -5.45
CA LYS A 531 45.58 36.29 -4.67
C LYS A 531 45.26 34.89 -5.20
N PRO A 532 45.08 33.91 -4.32
CA PRO A 532 44.65 32.58 -4.70
C PRO A 532 43.14 32.60 -5.02
N ILE A 533 42.82 32.73 -6.32
CA ILE A 533 41.44 33.03 -6.77
C ILE A 533 40.47 31.86 -6.53
N PHE A 534 40.95 30.63 -6.52
CA PHE A 534 40.11 29.44 -6.26
C PHE A 534 40.39 28.77 -4.90
N GLU A 535 40.97 29.50 -3.97
CA GLU A 535 41.19 29.00 -2.60
C GLU A 535 39.86 28.55 -1.99
N ASN A 536 39.83 27.36 -1.36
CA ASN A 536 38.66 26.75 -0.78
C ASN A 536 37.45 26.59 -1.77
N THR A 537 37.74 26.52 -3.07
CA THR A 537 36.73 26.32 -4.11
C THR A 537 36.71 24.88 -4.53
N GLY A 538 35.55 24.27 -4.63
CA GLY A 538 35.31 22.93 -5.13
C GLY A 538 34.29 22.90 -6.24
N ILE A 539 34.44 21.93 -7.14
CA ILE A 539 33.40 21.53 -8.08
C ILE A 539 33.16 20.04 -7.95
N ASN A 540 31.91 19.66 -7.72
CA ASN A 540 31.47 18.30 -7.63
C ASN A 540 30.54 17.98 -8.80
N PHE A 541 30.76 16.87 -9.47
CA PHE A 541 29.87 16.33 -10.49
C PHE A 541 29.34 14.98 -10.06
N ILE A 542 28.03 14.75 -10.23
CA ILE A 542 27.39 13.46 -10.06
C ILE A 542 26.77 13.07 -11.39
N ALA A 543 27.33 12.06 -12.03
CA ALA A 543 26.82 11.51 -13.29
C ALA A 543 26.09 10.19 -13.02
N ASN A 544 24.83 10.10 -13.48
CA ASN A 544 24.00 8.91 -13.43
C ASN A 544 23.67 8.48 -14.86
N LEU A 545 24.01 7.26 -15.23
CA LEU A 545 23.64 6.63 -16.49
C LEU A 545 22.96 5.30 -16.18
N GLY A 546 21.75 5.07 -16.69
CA GLY A 546 21.00 3.85 -16.46
C GLY A 546 20.28 3.36 -17.71
N SER A 547 20.19 2.05 -17.89
CA SER A 547 19.29 1.48 -18.87
C SER A 547 17.84 1.77 -18.45
N GLY A 548 16.95 1.90 -19.44
CA GLY A 548 15.53 2.07 -19.17
C GLY A 548 14.94 0.89 -18.38
N THR A 549 13.95 1.20 -17.55
CA THR A 549 13.12 0.21 -16.88
C THR A 549 12.15 -0.47 -17.85
N PRO A 550 11.68 -1.67 -17.58
CA PRO A 550 10.81 -2.39 -18.50
C PRO A 550 9.36 -1.89 -18.45
N TYR A 551 8.64 -2.09 -19.56
CA TYR A 551 7.21 -1.92 -19.67
C TYR A 551 6.60 -3.03 -20.55
N THR A 552 5.27 -3.21 -20.47
CA THR A 552 4.54 -4.19 -21.27
C THR A 552 3.94 -3.50 -22.49
N PRO A 553 4.39 -3.80 -23.71
CA PRO A 553 3.81 -3.21 -24.93
C PRO A 553 2.42 -3.76 -25.22
N GLN A 554 1.66 -3.07 -26.07
CA GLN A 554 0.30 -3.38 -26.45
C GLN A 554 0.17 -3.50 -27.97
N VAL A 555 -0.70 -4.39 -28.44
CA VAL A 555 -0.96 -4.59 -29.89
C VAL A 555 -1.90 -3.51 -30.45
N ILE A 556 -2.75 -2.90 -29.63
CA ILE A 556 -3.81 -2.02 -30.06
C ILE A 556 -3.65 -0.66 -29.39
N ALA A 557 -3.76 0.42 -30.17
CA ALA A 557 -3.84 1.77 -29.64
C ALA A 557 -5.07 1.92 -28.76
N THR A 558 -4.90 2.42 -27.54
CA THR A 558 -5.99 2.71 -26.61
C THR A 558 -5.93 4.17 -26.23
N PRO A 559 -7.08 4.88 -26.24
CA PRO A 559 -7.10 6.27 -25.80
C PRO A 559 -6.68 6.37 -24.34
N ILE A 560 -5.98 7.43 -23.98
CA ILE A 560 -5.44 7.66 -22.62
C ILE A 560 -6.50 7.55 -21.50
N THR A 561 -7.75 7.84 -21.83
CA THR A 561 -8.91 7.78 -20.90
C THR A 561 -9.79 6.56 -21.12
N GLY A 562 -9.39 5.63 -21.98
CA GLY A 562 -10.22 4.48 -22.36
C GLY A 562 -9.99 3.28 -21.43
N GLU A 563 -11.09 2.66 -21.00
CA GLU A 563 -11.11 1.40 -20.24
C GLU A 563 -10.98 0.16 -21.14
N VAL A 564 -10.17 0.19 -22.15
CA VAL A 564 -9.97 -1.03 -22.97
C VAL A 564 -8.91 -1.89 -22.30
N SER A 565 -9.27 -3.12 -21.95
CA SER A 565 -8.29 -4.13 -21.49
C SER A 565 -7.36 -4.44 -22.66
N PRO A 566 -6.11 -3.98 -22.63
CA PRO A 566 -5.25 -4.07 -23.80
C PRO A 566 -4.71 -5.47 -23.96
N THR A 567 -4.76 -6.01 -25.17
CA THR A 567 -3.99 -7.19 -25.54
C THR A 567 -2.50 -6.83 -25.50
N THR A 568 -1.73 -7.56 -24.69
CA THR A 568 -0.30 -7.35 -24.58
C THR A 568 0.43 -7.87 -25.81
N GLU A 569 1.47 -7.19 -26.22
CA GLU A 569 2.40 -7.64 -27.26
C GLU A 569 3.61 -8.30 -26.59
N GLY A 570 3.81 -9.61 -26.86
CA GLY A 570 4.91 -10.36 -26.26
C GLY A 570 4.73 -10.65 -24.76
N SER A 571 5.82 -10.62 -24.00
CA SER A 571 5.84 -10.93 -22.58
C SER A 571 5.56 -9.69 -21.71
N ILE A 572 5.08 -9.93 -20.49
CA ILE A 572 4.95 -8.88 -19.46
C ILE A 572 6.34 -8.26 -19.23
N ASN A 573 6.42 -6.92 -19.27
CA ASN A 573 7.66 -6.17 -19.13
C ASN A 573 8.73 -6.55 -20.16
N GLY A 574 8.30 -6.93 -21.39
CA GLY A 574 9.17 -7.39 -22.47
C GLY A 574 9.93 -6.28 -23.20
N ALA A 575 9.45 -5.05 -23.17
CA ALA A 575 10.10 -3.88 -23.75
C ALA A 575 10.76 -3.00 -22.67
N ARG A 576 11.64 -2.07 -23.09
CA ARG A 576 12.34 -1.18 -22.17
C ARG A 576 12.30 0.27 -22.63
N LEU A 577 12.20 1.17 -21.66
CA LEU A 577 12.37 2.60 -21.86
C LEU A 577 13.78 2.89 -22.42
N PRO A 578 13.98 4.04 -23.07
CA PRO A 578 15.31 4.50 -23.48
C PRO A 578 16.25 4.66 -22.27
N TRP A 579 17.57 4.66 -22.57
CA TRP A 579 18.59 4.97 -21.57
C TRP A 579 18.36 6.36 -20.99
N GLN A 580 18.62 6.49 -19.69
CA GLN A 580 18.54 7.74 -18.94
C GLN A 580 19.95 8.22 -18.60
N PHE A 581 20.19 9.50 -18.77
CA PHE A 581 21.46 10.13 -18.45
C PHE A 581 21.23 11.46 -17.74
N ASN A 582 21.83 11.63 -16.58
CA ASN A 582 21.76 12.87 -15.82
C ASN A 582 23.14 13.23 -15.26
N VAL A 583 23.51 14.49 -15.34
CA VAL A 583 24.69 15.04 -14.69
C VAL A 583 24.26 16.23 -13.84
N ASP A 584 24.54 16.16 -12.55
CA ASP A 584 24.38 17.26 -11.62
C ASP A 584 25.74 17.86 -11.29
N ALA A 585 25.77 19.16 -11.05
CA ALA A 585 26.98 19.88 -10.65
C ALA A 585 26.76 20.74 -9.44
N ASN A 586 27.71 20.76 -8.53
CA ASN A 586 27.76 21.66 -7.40
C ASN A 586 29.09 22.38 -7.39
N ILE A 587 29.06 23.70 -7.50
CA ILE A 587 30.25 24.56 -7.37
C ILE A 587 30.11 25.28 -6.04
N ASP A 588 31.09 25.14 -5.17
CA ASP A 588 31.05 25.77 -3.86
C ASP A 588 32.39 26.49 -3.53
N ARG A 589 32.28 27.50 -2.69
CA ARG A 589 33.41 28.17 -2.10
C ARG A 589 33.20 28.52 -0.65
N ASN A 590 34.16 28.16 0.20
CA ASN A 590 34.18 28.49 1.61
C ASN A 590 34.99 29.76 1.90
N PHE A 591 34.40 30.68 2.61
CA PHE A 591 35.03 31.87 3.11
C PHE A 591 35.14 31.80 4.64
N ASN A 592 36.37 31.79 5.15
CA ASN A 592 36.61 31.84 6.58
C ASN A 592 36.48 33.29 7.07
N ILE A 593 35.57 33.56 7.98
CA ILE A 593 35.26 34.87 8.53
C ILE A 593 35.62 34.88 10.01
N GLU A 594 36.43 35.82 10.44
CA GLU A 594 36.68 36.05 11.88
C GLU A 594 35.63 37.01 12.44
N LEU A 595 34.76 36.54 13.32
CA LEU A 595 33.82 37.37 14.06
C LEU A 595 34.43 37.81 15.39
N LYS A 596 34.39 39.10 15.68
CA LYS A 596 34.80 39.63 17.01
C LYS A 596 33.59 39.60 17.95
N GLY A 597 33.65 38.76 19.00
CA GLY A 597 32.67 38.71 20.05
C GLY A 597 32.71 40.01 20.90
N LYS A 598 31.64 40.29 21.66
CA LYS A 598 31.55 41.44 22.57
C LYS A 598 32.64 41.45 23.68
N ASP A 599 33.19 40.30 23.97
CA ASP A 599 34.28 40.04 24.92
C ASP A 599 35.68 40.10 24.27
N GLY A 600 35.78 40.61 23.04
CA GLY A 600 37.04 40.76 22.31
C GLY A 600 37.62 39.45 21.79
N LYS A 601 37.01 38.30 22.07
CA LYS A 601 37.44 36.99 21.55
C LYS A 601 37.06 36.84 20.09
N LYS A 602 37.98 36.33 19.28
CA LYS A 602 37.73 36.00 17.89
C LYS A 602 37.03 34.64 17.83
N LYS A 603 35.89 34.58 17.17
CA LYS A 603 35.20 33.31 16.79
C LYS A 603 35.37 33.10 15.30
N ALA A 604 35.75 31.90 14.91
CA ALA A 604 35.77 31.52 13.51
C ALA A 604 34.34 31.23 13.06
N ALA A 605 33.97 31.79 11.92
CA ALA A 605 32.72 31.50 11.23
C ALA A 605 33.04 31.11 9.77
N ASN A 606 32.21 30.34 9.15
CA ASN A 606 32.41 29.94 7.77
C ASN A 606 31.17 30.31 6.93
N LEU A 607 31.39 30.99 5.81
CA LEU A 607 30.36 31.26 4.81
C LEU A 607 30.66 30.40 3.58
N ASN A 608 29.80 29.45 3.32
CA ASN A 608 29.80 28.65 2.08
C ASN A 608 28.83 29.28 1.08
N VAL A 609 29.33 29.62 -0.09
CA VAL A 609 28.53 30.07 -1.23
C VAL A 609 28.53 28.95 -2.25
N TYR A 610 27.35 28.47 -2.65
CA TYR A 610 27.26 27.37 -3.59
C TYR A 610 26.26 27.60 -4.72
N LEU A 611 26.60 27.07 -5.89
CA LEU A 611 25.74 27.01 -7.07
C LEU A 611 25.46 25.54 -7.36
N TRP A 612 24.20 25.12 -7.19
CA TRP A 612 23.74 23.77 -7.48
C TRP A 612 22.98 23.75 -8.80
N VAL A 613 23.42 22.91 -9.73
CA VAL A 613 22.83 22.74 -11.05
C VAL A 613 22.39 21.28 -11.18
N ASN A 614 21.08 21.03 -11.10
CA ASN A 614 20.51 19.74 -11.43
C ASN A 614 20.31 19.64 -12.94
N ASN A 615 20.59 18.48 -13.52
CA ASN A 615 20.51 18.22 -14.95
C ASN A 615 21.32 19.26 -15.75
N LEU A 616 22.62 19.33 -15.49
CA LEU A 616 23.57 20.30 -16.10
C LEU A 616 23.45 20.34 -17.62
N LEU A 617 23.29 19.18 -18.26
CA LEU A 617 23.26 19.04 -19.71
C LEU A 617 21.86 19.30 -20.30
N ASN A 618 20.86 19.54 -19.45
CA ASN A 618 19.44 19.66 -19.82
C ASN A 618 18.94 18.47 -20.67
N THR A 619 19.34 17.26 -20.29
CA THR A 619 18.95 16.03 -20.96
C THR A 619 17.48 15.75 -20.73
N MET A 620 16.73 15.51 -21.80
CA MET A 620 15.33 15.13 -21.73
C MET A 620 15.21 13.60 -21.58
N ASN A 621 15.21 13.12 -20.34
CA ASN A 621 15.05 11.71 -20.03
C ASN A 621 13.57 11.31 -20.14
N ILE A 622 13.31 10.15 -20.75
CA ILE A 622 11.98 9.58 -20.87
C ILE A 622 11.72 8.68 -19.65
N SER A 623 10.76 9.07 -18.80
CA SER A 623 10.36 8.34 -17.59
C SER A 623 9.13 7.45 -17.78
N GLY A 624 8.34 7.69 -18.83
CA GLY A 624 7.15 6.92 -19.20
C GLY A 624 6.89 6.96 -20.70
N VAL A 625 6.23 5.93 -21.21
CA VAL A 625 5.83 5.84 -22.62
C VAL A 625 4.41 5.27 -22.71
N TYR A 626 3.72 5.59 -23.81
CA TYR A 626 2.48 4.92 -24.18
C TYR A 626 2.80 3.52 -24.71
N ARG A 627 2.07 2.53 -24.21
CA ARG A 627 2.42 1.12 -24.41
C ARG A 627 2.30 0.64 -25.86
N PHE A 628 1.46 1.26 -26.67
CA PHE A 628 1.30 0.92 -28.08
C PHE A 628 2.41 1.51 -28.95
N THR A 629 2.70 2.79 -28.80
CA THR A 629 3.70 3.49 -29.64
C THR A 629 5.13 3.35 -29.13
N GLY A 630 5.31 3.19 -27.80
CA GLY A 630 6.61 3.24 -27.16
C GLY A 630 7.19 4.67 -27.07
N THR A 631 6.38 5.71 -27.33
CA THR A 631 6.78 7.13 -27.26
C THR A 631 6.17 7.84 -26.06
N PRO A 632 6.73 8.95 -25.57
CA PRO A 632 6.23 9.65 -24.38
C PRO A 632 5.04 10.56 -24.66
N ASP A 633 4.75 10.89 -25.92
CA ASP A 633 3.89 11.98 -26.38
C ASP A 633 2.81 11.58 -27.40
N ASP A 634 2.72 10.30 -27.76
CA ASP A 634 1.74 9.76 -28.70
C ASP A 634 1.25 8.37 -28.26
N ASP A 635 -0.04 8.20 -28.00
CA ASP A 635 -0.66 6.91 -27.67
C ASP A 635 -1.16 6.13 -28.90
N GLY A 636 -1.05 6.71 -30.10
CA GLY A 636 -1.48 6.15 -31.38
C GLY A 636 -3.00 6.26 -31.63
N PHE A 637 -3.79 6.81 -30.70
CA PHE A 637 -5.24 6.88 -30.82
C PHE A 637 -5.69 7.73 -32.03
N LEU A 638 -5.12 8.92 -32.18
CA LEU A 638 -5.50 9.85 -33.26
C LEU A 638 -5.18 9.31 -34.67
N ALA A 639 -4.20 8.42 -34.79
CA ALA A 639 -3.81 7.83 -36.06
C ALA A 639 -4.48 6.47 -36.36
N ALA A 640 -5.04 5.81 -35.35
CA ALA A 640 -5.61 4.47 -35.49
C ALA A 640 -6.90 4.46 -36.29
N ALA A 641 -6.97 3.65 -37.37
CA ALA A 641 -8.08 3.58 -38.29
C ALA A 641 -9.42 3.27 -37.61
N GLN A 642 -9.40 2.44 -36.57
CA GLN A 642 -10.59 2.02 -35.82
C GLN A 642 -11.31 3.18 -35.10
N TYR A 643 -10.64 4.29 -34.83
CA TYR A 643 -11.21 5.45 -34.13
C TYR A 643 -11.57 6.62 -35.05
N GLN A 644 -11.22 6.58 -36.35
CA GLN A 644 -11.43 7.69 -37.24
C GLN A 644 -12.91 8.11 -37.36
N SER A 645 -13.82 7.13 -37.50
CA SER A 645 -15.26 7.46 -37.60
C SER A 645 -15.81 8.16 -36.36
N GLN A 646 -15.28 7.79 -35.18
CA GLN A 646 -15.66 8.43 -33.89
C GLN A 646 -15.10 9.84 -33.78
N ILE A 647 -13.87 10.05 -34.22
CA ILE A 647 -13.22 11.37 -34.23
C ILE A 647 -13.92 12.30 -35.20
N GLU A 648 -14.22 11.83 -36.43
CA GLU A 648 -14.90 12.61 -37.43
C GLU A 648 -16.37 12.92 -37.08
N SER A 649 -16.99 12.12 -36.21
CA SER A 649 -18.37 12.37 -35.75
C SER A 649 -18.48 13.43 -34.64
N GLN A 650 -17.35 13.99 -34.18
CA GLN A 650 -17.35 15.09 -33.20
C GLN A 650 -17.90 16.39 -33.84
N ASN A 651 -18.53 17.24 -33.03
CA ASN A 651 -19.00 18.54 -33.48
C ASN A 651 -17.90 19.42 -34.10
N SER A 652 -16.66 19.24 -33.66
CA SER A 652 -15.47 19.91 -34.20
C SER A 652 -14.28 18.96 -34.12
N PRO A 653 -14.06 18.09 -35.13
CA PRO A 653 -12.98 17.14 -35.18
C PRO A 653 -11.58 17.74 -34.99
N ASP A 654 -11.33 18.89 -35.60
CA ASP A 654 -10.04 19.58 -35.50
C ASP A 654 -9.77 20.08 -34.05
N SER A 655 -10.79 20.65 -33.42
CA SER A 655 -10.69 21.07 -32.02
C SER A 655 -10.44 19.87 -31.10
N PHE A 656 -11.15 18.76 -31.33
CA PHE A 656 -10.93 17.51 -30.58
C PHE A 656 -9.49 17.01 -30.73
N ARG A 657 -8.96 16.94 -31.96
CA ARG A 657 -7.58 16.50 -32.23
C ARG A 657 -6.55 17.37 -31.50
N ASN A 658 -6.74 18.68 -31.53
CA ASN A 658 -5.85 19.63 -30.88
C ASN A 658 -5.84 19.46 -29.35
N TYR A 659 -7.01 19.39 -28.71
CA TYR A 659 -7.12 19.19 -27.26
C TYR A 659 -6.60 17.81 -26.84
N TYR A 660 -6.91 16.78 -27.63
CA TYR A 660 -6.42 15.43 -27.35
C TYR A 660 -4.89 15.37 -27.42
N SER A 661 -4.27 15.98 -28.43
CA SER A 661 -2.80 16.05 -28.55
C SER A 661 -2.16 16.76 -27.35
N MET A 662 -2.79 17.83 -26.85
CA MET A 662 -2.33 18.51 -25.63
C MET A 662 -2.42 17.60 -24.40
N TYR A 663 -3.48 16.80 -24.31
CA TYR A 663 -3.69 15.89 -23.18
C TYR A 663 -2.71 14.71 -23.19
N VAL A 664 -2.43 14.16 -24.37
CA VAL A 664 -1.46 13.06 -24.57
C VAL A 664 -0.02 13.52 -24.33
N ASN A 665 0.30 14.77 -24.60
CA ASN A 665 1.63 15.33 -24.32
C ASN A 665 1.82 15.57 -22.83
N ASN A 666 1.92 14.46 -22.08
CA ASN A 666 2.00 14.45 -20.62
C ASN A 666 3.42 14.75 -20.12
N PRO A 667 3.66 15.90 -19.46
CA PRO A 667 5.00 16.25 -18.95
C PRO A 667 5.54 15.26 -17.91
N TYR A 668 4.73 14.45 -17.27
CA TYR A 668 5.17 13.40 -16.32
C TYR A 668 5.87 12.22 -17.00
N ASN A 669 5.74 12.09 -18.33
CA ASN A 669 6.50 11.11 -19.10
C ASN A 669 7.95 11.54 -19.33
N LEU A 670 8.31 12.77 -18.94
CA LEU A 670 9.64 13.35 -19.14
C LEU A 670 10.29 13.69 -17.79
N GLY A 671 11.61 13.57 -17.73
CA GLY A 671 12.40 14.01 -16.59
C GLY A 671 12.41 15.53 -16.42
N ALA A 672 12.68 15.99 -15.20
CA ALA A 672 12.75 17.41 -14.91
C ALA A 672 13.84 18.12 -15.74
N PRO A 673 13.55 19.33 -16.28
CA PRO A 673 14.54 20.14 -16.99
C PRO A 673 15.63 20.64 -16.03
N ARG A 674 16.68 21.26 -16.57
CA ARG A 674 17.74 21.86 -15.80
C ARG A 674 17.21 22.88 -14.79
N GLN A 675 17.65 22.71 -13.54
CA GLN A 675 17.34 23.63 -12.44
C GLN A 675 18.64 24.19 -11.85
N ILE A 676 18.69 25.49 -11.63
CA ILE A 676 19.85 26.17 -11.07
C ILE A 676 19.44 26.83 -9.77
N ARG A 677 20.20 26.58 -8.70
CA ARG A 677 19.97 27.14 -7.36
C ARG A 677 21.24 27.76 -6.82
N LEU A 678 21.18 29.01 -6.41
CA LEU A 678 22.23 29.69 -5.64
C LEU A 678 21.87 29.65 -4.17
N GLY A 679 22.82 29.24 -3.34
CA GLY A 679 22.61 29.17 -1.90
C GLY A 679 23.79 29.72 -1.09
N LEU A 680 23.49 30.11 0.13
CA LEU A 680 24.43 30.56 1.13
C LEU A 680 24.22 29.72 2.40
N ARG A 681 25.30 29.21 2.95
CA ARG A 681 25.33 28.54 4.25
C ARG A 681 26.31 29.20 5.16
N PHE A 682 25.84 29.62 6.32
CA PHE A 682 26.65 30.29 7.35
C PHE A 682 26.72 29.38 8.59
N ASP A 683 27.96 28.99 8.94
CA ASP A 683 28.26 28.16 10.11
C ASP A 683 29.07 29.00 11.10
N PHE A 684 28.64 29.10 12.39
CA PHE A 684 29.24 29.94 13.44
C PHE A 684 29.35 29.26 14.81
#